data_5aaff0db17a5642a490ba96b8e6d602c
#
_entry.id   5aaff0db17a5642a490ba96b8e6d602c
#
_cell.length_a   1.000
_cell.length_b   1.000
_cell.length_c   1.000
_cell.angle_alpha   90.00
_cell.angle_beta   90.00
_cell.angle_gamma   90.00
#
_symmetry.space_group_name_H-M   'P 1'
#
loop_
_entity.id
_entity.type
_entity.pdbx_description
1 polymer ?
#
loop_
_entity_poly.entity_id
_entity_poly.type
_entity_poly.pdbx_seq_one_letter_code
_entity_poly.pdbx_strand_id
1 'polypeptide(L)'
;MEVCFGGQMVENWVGGTNYVTLKNTENVIAVPYDLPIVGYDSDVVDRLRTWSAVLPQNFNLEKFSAGDYNGSTEDSNSIAAQISKVLYPEDNTYNGKKLRLMQEYFLVSATLQYAIKDFKRVYGTDMSQLPEKIAFHINDTHPAMVIPELMRILVDEERLPWEEAERITQATVAYTNHTIMAEALEKWPENMMRETLPRIYSIMQELNRRLCQKLFDAFPGQWDRIGHMAILAYDQAHMANMCVAYSHAVNGVSQLHGDILKHTTFADYYAIMPEKFYAITNGITPRRWLMLANPSLSDLLDESIGQGWRKDLNELEKLLPFADDAAFVEKFAAVKKANKERFSRWIYRHQGLELDPTMMFDVQVKRLHEYKRQLLNALHILVLYNRICDDPNYTMAPRTFIFGAKAAPGYRRAKEIIHFINVLAAKVASHERASKMIRIVFLQNYNVSTAEMLMPASEVSEQLSTASKEASGTGNMKFMMNGAVTIGTLDGANVEIADLVGSDNCYIFGMRSNEVEALYAAGTYRSLDIYETNAELRRALNMMFDGTLTPENPKMFEGLYRALVFSDNGGMADPYLVLKDFGSYQQAQSHLGADYLDQKKWTRKEIINVAKSGVFSSDRTIREYNDLIWHLTPLTKKR
;
A
#
# COMPACT_ATOMS: atom_id res chain seq x y z
N MET A 1 26.35 -11.48 -8.06
CA MET A 1 25.51 -12.63 -8.47
C MET A 1 25.19 -12.46 -9.94
N GLU A 2 25.26 -13.52 -10.74
CA GLU A 2 24.88 -13.46 -12.16
C GLU A 2 23.40 -13.78 -12.30
N VAL A 3 22.67 -12.95 -13.03
CA VAL A 3 21.24 -13.13 -13.33
C VAL A 3 21.08 -13.24 -14.84
N CYS A 4 20.41 -14.32 -15.27
CA CYS A 4 20.29 -14.69 -16.68
C CYS A 4 18.86 -14.49 -17.18
N PHE A 5 18.71 -13.91 -18.36
CA PHE A 5 17.44 -13.73 -19.04
C PHE A 5 17.43 -14.44 -20.40
N GLY A 6 16.28 -14.96 -20.81
CA GLY A 6 16.12 -15.67 -22.07
C GLY A 6 16.94 -16.95 -22.16
N GLY A 7 17.43 -17.24 -23.34
CA GLY A 7 18.28 -18.40 -23.62
C GLY A 7 17.51 -19.66 -23.98
N GLN A 8 18.27 -20.74 -24.14
CA GLN A 8 17.81 -22.07 -24.53
C GLN A 8 18.06 -23.07 -23.42
N MET A 9 17.05 -23.81 -23.03
CA MET A 9 17.16 -24.88 -22.03
C MET A 9 17.90 -26.08 -22.63
N VAL A 10 18.88 -26.59 -21.89
CA VAL A 10 19.61 -27.84 -22.19
C VAL A 10 19.43 -28.79 -21.02
N GLU A 11 18.75 -29.89 -21.25
CA GLU A 11 18.58 -30.95 -20.27
C GLU A 11 19.87 -31.74 -20.10
N ASN A 12 20.21 -32.07 -18.87
CA ASN A 12 21.37 -32.84 -18.50
C ASN A 12 20.97 -33.94 -17.54
N TRP A 13 21.60 -35.11 -17.66
CA TRP A 13 21.34 -36.26 -16.81
C TRP A 13 22.65 -36.73 -16.14
N VAL A 14 22.67 -36.73 -14.83
CA VAL A 14 23.81 -37.24 -14.05
C VAL A 14 23.30 -38.10 -12.91
N GLY A 15 23.74 -39.35 -12.83
CA GLY A 15 23.36 -40.25 -11.74
C GLY A 15 21.86 -40.54 -11.60
N GLY A 16 21.09 -40.39 -12.70
CA GLY A 16 19.63 -40.54 -12.69
C GLY A 16 18.83 -39.27 -12.34
N THR A 17 19.52 -38.17 -12.03
CA THR A 17 18.88 -36.86 -11.76
C THR A 17 18.93 -35.99 -13.00
N ASN A 18 17.78 -35.43 -13.39
CA ASN A 18 17.67 -34.44 -14.46
C ASN A 18 17.85 -33.03 -13.90
N TYR A 19 18.61 -32.20 -14.60
CA TYR A 19 18.76 -30.78 -14.34
C TYR A 19 18.90 -29.99 -15.63
N VAL A 20 18.58 -28.72 -15.59
CA VAL A 20 18.60 -27.85 -16.77
C VAL A 20 19.70 -26.80 -16.62
N THR A 21 20.41 -26.56 -17.73
CA THR A 21 21.30 -25.39 -17.89
C THR A 21 20.76 -24.50 -19.00
N LEU A 22 20.99 -23.21 -18.88
CA LEU A 22 20.63 -22.22 -19.90
C LEU A 22 21.86 -21.90 -20.77
N LYS A 23 21.69 -21.81 -22.09
CA LYS A 23 22.70 -21.34 -23.04
C LYS A 23 22.18 -20.12 -23.81
N ASN A 24 23.11 -19.28 -24.29
CA ASN A 24 22.79 -18.09 -25.08
C ASN A 24 21.86 -17.12 -24.34
N THR A 25 22.12 -16.92 -23.06
CA THR A 25 21.39 -16.01 -22.19
C THR A 25 21.94 -14.58 -22.28
N GLU A 26 21.08 -13.61 -22.02
CA GLU A 26 21.47 -12.24 -21.74
C GLU A 26 21.70 -12.11 -20.23
N ASN A 27 22.94 -11.78 -19.82
CA ASN A 27 23.36 -11.84 -18.44
C ASN A 27 23.66 -10.45 -17.87
N VAL A 28 23.29 -10.25 -16.62
CA VAL A 28 23.71 -9.08 -15.83
C VAL A 28 24.32 -9.54 -14.51
N ILE A 29 25.22 -8.74 -13.98
CA ILE A 29 25.82 -8.96 -12.66
C ILE A 29 25.10 -8.09 -11.64
N ALA A 30 24.52 -8.71 -10.64
CA ALA A 30 23.93 -8.03 -9.49
C ALA A 30 25.01 -7.69 -8.45
N VAL A 31 25.17 -6.40 -8.19
CA VAL A 31 26.09 -5.84 -7.18
C VAL A 31 25.28 -5.41 -5.96
N PRO A 32 25.61 -5.91 -4.74
CA PRO A 32 24.85 -5.55 -3.54
C PRO A 32 25.26 -4.18 -2.98
N TYR A 33 24.29 -3.45 -2.50
CA TYR A 33 24.44 -2.23 -1.70
C TYR A 33 23.69 -2.39 -0.39
N ASP A 34 24.39 -2.29 0.72
CA ASP A 34 23.85 -2.50 2.05
C ASP A 34 23.68 -1.19 2.80
N LEU A 35 22.48 -0.95 3.31
CA LEU A 35 22.18 0.12 4.24
C LEU A 35 21.96 -0.49 5.64
N PRO A 36 22.76 -0.09 6.65
CA PRO A 36 22.59 -0.61 8.00
C PRO A 36 21.31 -0.04 8.62
N ILE A 37 20.51 -0.91 9.24
CA ILE A 37 19.31 -0.57 10.01
C ILE A 37 19.60 -0.85 11.47
N VAL A 38 19.88 0.21 12.21
CA VAL A 38 20.24 0.12 13.63
C VAL A 38 18.98 -0.08 14.48
N GLY A 39 18.99 -1.08 15.33
CA GLY A 39 17.91 -1.35 16.27
C GLY A 39 17.84 -0.28 17.38
N TYR A 40 16.62 0.03 17.84
CA TYR A 40 16.41 0.97 18.94
C TYR A 40 16.82 0.34 20.28
N ASP A 41 17.78 0.98 20.98
CA ASP A 41 18.33 0.48 22.26
C ASP A 41 18.70 -1.02 22.20
N SER A 42 19.35 -1.43 21.12
CA SER A 42 19.72 -2.81 20.79
C SER A 42 21.12 -2.83 20.21
N ASP A 43 21.83 -3.95 20.43
CA ASP A 43 23.15 -4.20 19.81
C ASP A 43 23.01 -4.85 18.42
N VAL A 44 21.78 -5.06 17.94
CA VAL A 44 21.48 -5.67 16.64
C VAL A 44 21.43 -4.59 15.57
N VAL A 45 22.12 -4.84 14.47
CA VAL A 45 22.08 -4.03 13.25
C VAL A 45 21.65 -4.93 12.11
N ASP A 46 20.45 -4.67 11.61
CA ASP A 46 19.93 -5.32 10.40
C ASP A 46 20.44 -4.65 9.15
N ARG A 47 20.15 -5.23 8.01
CA ARG A 47 20.66 -4.81 6.72
C ARG A 47 19.52 -4.73 5.72
N LEU A 48 19.31 -3.53 5.17
CA LEU A 48 18.51 -3.36 3.97
C LEU A 48 19.43 -3.51 2.77
N ARG A 49 19.30 -4.60 2.02
CA ARG A 49 20.08 -4.84 0.81
C ARG A 49 19.29 -4.45 -0.43
N THR A 50 19.94 -3.66 -1.28
CA THR A 50 19.50 -3.36 -2.64
C THR A 50 20.54 -3.90 -3.63
N TRP A 51 20.14 -4.00 -4.89
CA TRP A 51 20.99 -4.54 -5.94
C TRP A 51 21.05 -3.56 -7.12
N SER A 52 22.24 -3.39 -7.68
CA SER A 52 22.44 -2.67 -8.93
C SER A 52 22.89 -3.66 -10.01
N ALA A 53 22.31 -3.56 -11.19
CA ALA A 53 22.69 -4.38 -12.34
C ALA A 53 23.87 -3.69 -13.06
N VAL A 54 24.89 -4.48 -13.40
CA VAL A 54 25.99 -4.06 -14.27
C VAL A 54 26.24 -5.12 -15.35
N LEU A 55 26.80 -4.74 -16.48
CA LEU A 55 27.17 -5.71 -17.51
C LEU A 55 28.35 -6.58 -17.06
N PRO A 56 28.44 -7.86 -17.49
CA PRO A 56 29.59 -8.73 -17.20
C PRO A 56 30.93 -8.16 -17.71
N GLN A 57 30.87 -7.37 -18.79
CA GLN A 57 32.02 -6.66 -19.34
C GLN A 57 31.67 -5.16 -19.42
N ASN A 58 32.16 -4.38 -18.48
CA ASN A 58 31.92 -2.92 -18.41
C ASN A 58 32.85 -2.11 -19.29
N PHE A 59 33.88 -2.74 -19.88
CA PHE A 59 34.91 -2.07 -20.68
C PHE A 59 35.30 -2.95 -21.85
N ASN A 60 35.19 -2.42 -23.05
CA ASN A 60 35.67 -3.07 -24.29
C ASN A 60 37.01 -2.50 -24.73
N LEU A 61 38.06 -3.24 -24.43
CA LEU A 61 39.45 -2.83 -24.73
C LEU A 61 39.70 -2.66 -26.24
N GLU A 62 39.06 -3.47 -27.08
CA GLU A 62 39.23 -3.39 -28.53
C GLU A 62 38.67 -2.06 -29.06
N LYS A 63 37.46 -1.70 -28.66
CA LYS A 63 36.83 -0.42 -29.01
C LYS A 63 37.64 0.76 -28.47
N PHE A 64 38.10 0.69 -27.22
CA PHE A 64 38.94 1.71 -26.63
C PHE A 64 40.23 1.90 -27.41
N SER A 65 40.93 0.80 -27.76
CA SER A 65 42.15 0.82 -28.54
C SER A 65 41.95 1.32 -29.97
N ALA A 66 40.74 1.17 -30.50
CA ALA A 66 40.34 1.71 -31.81
C ALA A 66 39.92 3.20 -31.76
N GLY A 67 39.95 3.83 -30.58
CA GLY A 67 39.58 5.24 -30.38
C GLY A 67 38.09 5.49 -30.18
N ASP A 68 37.28 4.46 -30.08
CA ASP A 68 35.85 4.57 -29.71
C ASP A 68 35.71 4.57 -28.18
N TYR A 69 36.00 5.70 -27.56
CA TYR A 69 35.94 5.85 -26.09
C TYR A 69 34.50 5.78 -25.55
N ASN A 70 33.52 6.24 -26.33
CA ASN A 70 32.10 6.19 -25.91
C ASN A 70 31.55 4.76 -26.01
N GLY A 71 31.87 4.02 -27.05
CA GLY A 71 31.46 2.63 -27.23
C GLY A 71 32.27 1.63 -26.40
N SER A 72 33.38 2.07 -25.78
CA SER A 72 34.23 1.23 -24.93
C SER A 72 33.71 1.10 -23.48
N THR A 73 32.81 1.97 -23.06
CA THR A 73 32.19 1.97 -21.74
C THR A 73 30.76 1.41 -21.78
N GLU A 74 30.19 1.13 -20.64
CA GLU A 74 28.81 0.63 -20.52
C GLU A 74 27.83 1.59 -21.23
N ASP A 75 27.02 1.06 -22.16
CA ASP A 75 25.96 1.82 -22.82
C ASP A 75 24.84 2.15 -21.83
N SER A 76 24.47 3.43 -21.73
CA SER A 76 23.34 3.90 -20.93
C SER A 76 22.00 3.28 -21.33
N ASN A 77 21.93 2.67 -22.52
CA ASN A 77 20.77 1.93 -23.02
C ASN A 77 20.86 0.42 -22.81
N SER A 78 21.92 -0.06 -22.14
CA SER A 78 22.07 -1.48 -21.83
C SER A 78 20.93 -1.99 -20.95
N ILE A 79 20.68 -3.31 -21.00
CA ILE A 79 19.71 -3.98 -20.14
C ILE A 79 20.01 -3.74 -18.65
N ALA A 80 21.28 -3.73 -18.26
CA ALA A 80 21.70 -3.46 -16.89
C ALA A 80 21.31 -2.05 -16.44
N ALA A 81 21.53 -1.05 -17.31
CA ALA A 81 21.10 0.32 -17.04
C ALA A 81 19.57 0.43 -16.93
N GLN A 82 18.82 -0.23 -17.80
CA GLN A 82 17.34 -0.22 -17.77
C GLN A 82 16.80 -0.85 -16.48
N ILE A 83 17.34 -1.98 -16.03
CA ILE A 83 16.93 -2.66 -14.80
C ILE A 83 17.14 -1.77 -13.57
N SER A 84 18.28 -1.06 -13.48
CA SER A 84 18.67 -0.31 -12.29
C SER A 84 18.20 1.14 -12.24
N LYS A 85 17.96 1.77 -13.40
CA LYS A 85 17.85 3.24 -13.52
C LYS A 85 16.54 3.80 -12.96
N VAL A 86 15.43 3.18 -13.26
CA VAL A 86 14.08 3.64 -12.83
C VAL A 86 13.21 2.45 -12.52
N LEU A 87 12.70 2.38 -11.28
CA LEU A 87 11.68 1.42 -10.88
C LEU A 87 10.29 1.86 -11.36
N TYR A 88 9.38 0.90 -11.50
CA TYR A 88 8.01 1.11 -11.95
C TYR A 88 7.93 1.78 -13.34
N PRO A 89 8.44 1.12 -14.40
CA PRO A 89 8.23 1.58 -15.76
C PRO A 89 6.73 1.64 -16.08
N GLU A 90 6.36 2.39 -17.11
CA GLU A 90 4.98 2.37 -17.58
C GLU A 90 4.66 0.99 -18.16
N ASP A 91 3.76 0.25 -17.51
CA ASP A 91 3.42 -1.14 -17.80
C ASP A 91 2.17 -1.32 -18.68
N ASN A 92 1.69 -0.24 -19.31
CA ASN A 92 0.65 -0.29 -20.33
C ASN A 92 1.18 -0.80 -21.69
N THR A 93 2.50 -0.87 -21.85
CA THR A 93 3.16 -1.37 -23.06
C THR A 93 3.81 -2.73 -22.82
N TYR A 94 3.98 -3.52 -23.88
CA TYR A 94 4.69 -4.82 -23.82
C TYR A 94 6.11 -4.66 -23.24
N ASN A 95 6.88 -3.68 -23.73
CA ASN A 95 8.25 -3.45 -23.29
C ASN A 95 8.32 -2.99 -21.82
N GLY A 96 7.38 -2.15 -21.38
CA GLY A 96 7.31 -1.71 -19.99
C GLY A 96 6.96 -2.86 -19.05
N LYS A 97 6.00 -3.72 -19.43
CA LYS A 97 5.70 -4.95 -18.67
C LYS A 97 6.91 -5.89 -18.61
N LYS A 98 7.57 -6.13 -19.75
CA LYS A 98 8.75 -6.99 -19.81
C LYS A 98 9.87 -6.46 -18.92
N LEU A 99 10.15 -5.14 -18.95
CA LEU A 99 11.14 -4.53 -18.08
C LEU A 99 10.80 -4.71 -16.59
N ARG A 100 9.54 -4.51 -16.20
CA ARG A 100 9.08 -4.75 -14.83
C ARG A 100 9.27 -6.21 -14.39
N LEU A 101 8.91 -7.17 -15.25
CA LEU A 101 9.16 -8.59 -15.00
C LEU A 101 10.64 -8.87 -14.77
N MET A 102 11.51 -8.28 -15.58
CA MET A 102 12.95 -8.43 -15.45
C MET A 102 13.49 -7.80 -14.14
N GLN A 103 12.98 -6.64 -13.74
CA GLN A 103 13.34 -6.00 -12.47
C GLN A 103 12.95 -6.86 -11.26
N GLU A 104 11.76 -7.44 -11.26
CA GLU A 104 11.28 -8.32 -10.18
C GLU A 104 12.12 -9.61 -10.11
N TYR A 105 12.36 -10.25 -11.24
CA TYR A 105 13.20 -11.45 -11.27
C TYR A 105 14.65 -11.17 -10.89
N PHE A 106 15.21 -10.05 -11.35
CA PHE A 106 16.57 -9.63 -10.98
C PHE A 106 16.77 -9.53 -9.47
N LEU A 107 15.84 -8.86 -8.78
CA LEU A 107 15.87 -8.73 -7.33
C LEU A 107 15.79 -10.09 -6.64
N VAL A 108 14.85 -10.92 -7.07
CA VAL A 108 14.59 -12.24 -6.48
C VAL A 108 15.79 -13.16 -6.67
N SER A 109 16.27 -13.31 -7.90
CA SER A 109 17.37 -14.23 -8.22
C SER A 109 18.67 -13.84 -7.50
N ALA A 110 19.03 -12.55 -7.53
CA ALA A 110 20.22 -12.06 -6.83
C ALA A 110 20.14 -12.32 -5.31
N THR A 111 18.95 -12.11 -4.72
CA THR A 111 18.74 -12.29 -3.28
C THR A 111 18.80 -13.76 -2.89
N LEU A 112 18.16 -14.65 -3.64
CA LEU A 112 18.16 -16.10 -3.36
C LEU A 112 19.55 -16.70 -3.53
N GLN A 113 20.25 -16.39 -4.63
CA GLN A 113 21.65 -16.85 -4.82
C GLN A 113 22.54 -16.46 -3.66
N TYR A 114 22.42 -15.20 -3.20
CA TYR A 114 23.19 -14.73 -2.05
C TYR A 114 22.80 -15.50 -0.77
N ALA A 115 21.50 -15.64 -0.49
CA ALA A 115 21.02 -16.29 0.71
C ALA A 115 21.45 -17.76 0.78
N ILE A 116 21.37 -18.51 -0.33
CA ILE A 116 21.82 -19.91 -0.41
C ILE A 116 23.35 -19.99 -0.26
N LYS A 117 24.11 -19.10 -0.89
CA LYS A 117 25.56 -19.04 -0.71
C LYS A 117 25.95 -18.75 0.73
N ASP A 118 25.27 -17.85 1.40
CA ASP A 118 25.51 -17.51 2.81
C ASP A 118 25.10 -18.66 3.73
N PHE A 119 23.96 -19.30 3.47
CA PHE A 119 23.52 -20.52 4.16
C PHE A 119 24.61 -21.60 4.09
N LYS A 120 25.11 -21.91 2.88
CA LYS A 120 26.16 -22.93 2.68
C LYS A 120 27.45 -22.60 3.44
N ARG A 121 27.80 -21.32 3.50
CA ARG A 121 28.98 -20.84 4.23
C ARG A 121 28.85 -21.06 5.74
N VAL A 122 27.64 -20.93 6.30
CA VAL A 122 27.40 -20.95 7.75
C VAL A 122 27.00 -22.35 8.23
N TYR A 123 26.12 -23.04 7.49
CA TYR A 123 25.47 -24.30 7.92
C TYR A 123 25.87 -25.51 7.09
N GLY A 124 26.66 -25.34 6.02
CA GLY A 124 27.04 -26.45 5.13
C GLY A 124 26.07 -26.66 3.97
N THR A 125 26.20 -27.78 3.27
CA THR A 125 25.52 -28.03 2.00
C THR A 125 24.22 -28.83 2.13
N ASP A 126 23.82 -29.19 3.35
CA ASP A 126 22.57 -29.93 3.58
C ASP A 126 21.37 -28.98 3.49
N MET A 127 20.76 -28.91 2.30
CA MET A 127 19.61 -28.06 2.01
C MET A 127 18.35 -28.45 2.78
N SER A 128 18.26 -29.66 3.35
CA SER A 128 17.11 -30.06 4.15
C SER A 128 16.92 -29.21 5.40
N GLN A 129 17.99 -28.56 5.89
CA GLN A 129 17.98 -27.64 7.03
C GLN A 129 17.54 -26.19 6.67
N LEU A 130 17.38 -25.87 5.38
CA LEU A 130 17.07 -24.49 4.94
C LEU A 130 15.83 -23.92 5.63
N PRO A 131 14.70 -24.63 5.75
CA PRO A 131 13.49 -24.11 6.39
C PRO A 131 13.64 -23.76 7.88
N GLU A 132 14.61 -24.38 8.56
CA GLU A 132 14.89 -24.10 9.98
C GLU A 132 15.77 -22.85 10.18
N LYS A 133 16.49 -22.42 9.15
CA LYS A 133 17.49 -21.35 9.23
C LYS A 133 17.11 -20.11 8.48
N ILE A 134 16.26 -20.19 7.45
CA ILE A 134 15.87 -19.10 6.57
C ILE A 134 14.36 -19.11 6.37
N ALA A 135 13.75 -17.96 6.44
CA ALA A 135 12.37 -17.71 6.01
C ALA A 135 12.37 -16.64 4.90
N PHE A 136 11.79 -16.98 3.75
CA PHE A 136 11.50 -16.01 2.70
C PHE A 136 10.04 -15.57 2.79
N HIS A 137 9.81 -14.32 3.16
CA HIS A 137 8.46 -13.77 3.27
C HIS A 137 8.16 -12.89 2.06
N ILE A 138 7.31 -13.38 1.16
CA ILE A 138 6.85 -12.67 -0.04
C ILE A 138 5.94 -11.52 0.39
N ASN A 139 6.39 -10.29 0.10
CA ASN A 139 5.67 -9.07 0.42
C ASN A 139 4.91 -8.57 -0.81
N ASP A 140 3.60 -8.84 -0.89
CA ASP A 140 2.80 -8.78 -2.10
C ASP A 140 3.28 -9.78 -3.18
N THR A 141 2.74 -9.72 -4.40
CA THR A 141 3.11 -10.65 -5.48
C THR A 141 4.37 -10.27 -6.25
N HIS A 142 4.92 -9.09 -6.03
CA HIS A 142 6.11 -8.61 -6.76
C HIS A 142 7.31 -9.57 -6.68
N PRO A 143 7.66 -10.16 -5.52
CA PRO A 143 8.71 -11.16 -5.44
C PRO A 143 8.21 -12.62 -5.53
N ALA A 144 7.02 -12.88 -6.08
CA ALA A 144 6.43 -14.23 -6.14
C ALA A 144 7.33 -15.26 -6.85
N MET A 145 8.22 -14.81 -7.75
CA MET A 145 9.19 -15.66 -8.41
C MET A 145 10.23 -16.30 -7.48
N VAL A 146 10.24 -15.93 -6.19
CA VAL A 146 10.99 -16.66 -5.14
C VAL A 146 10.67 -18.15 -5.19
N ILE A 147 9.42 -18.53 -5.42
CA ILE A 147 9.00 -19.94 -5.46
C ILE A 147 9.69 -20.71 -6.59
N PRO A 148 9.49 -20.36 -7.87
CA PRO A 148 10.12 -21.12 -8.95
C PRO A 148 11.64 -20.90 -9.05
N GLU A 149 12.18 -19.77 -8.60
CA GLU A 149 13.63 -19.56 -8.59
C GLU A 149 14.32 -20.37 -7.49
N LEU A 150 13.72 -20.50 -6.30
CA LEU A 150 14.23 -21.39 -5.26
C LEU A 150 14.19 -22.86 -5.74
N MET A 151 13.11 -23.28 -6.38
CA MET A 151 13.03 -24.59 -7.04
C MET A 151 14.16 -24.77 -8.07
N ARG A 152 14.42 -23.78 -8.92
CA ARG A 152 15.52 -23.82 -9.90
C ARG A 152 16.87 -24.04 -9.22
N ILE A 153 17.16 -23.26 -8.19
CA ILE A 153 18.43 -23.40 -7.46
C ILE A 153 18.54 -24.81 -6.85
N LEU A 154 17.50 -25.27 -6.16
CA LEU A 154 17.52 -26.58 -5.49
C LEU A 154 17.63 -27.75 -6.48
N VAL A 155 16.91 -27.70 -7.59
CA VAL A 155 16.90 -28.77 -8.61
C VAL A 155 18.12 -28.69 -9.52
N ASP A 156 18.39 -27.51 -10.11
CA ASP A 156 19.38 -27.37 -11.18
C ASP A 156 20.81 -27.14 -10.67
N GLU A 157 20.99 -26.49 -9.51
CA GLU A 157 22.32 -26.21 -8.93
C GLU A 157 22.68 -27.19 -7.81
N GLU A 158 21.76 -27.41 -6.85
CA GLU A 158 21.99 -28.29 -5.70
C GLU A 158 21.65 -29.77 -6.00
N ARG A 159 21.06 -30.07 -7.17
CA ARG A 159 20.79 -31.45 -7.67
C ARG A 159 19.81 -32.24 -6.81
N LEU A 160 18.90 -31.58 -6.10
CA LEU A 160 17.90 -32.28 -5.32
C LEU A 160 16.80 -32.89 -6.20
N PRO A 161 16.21 -34.01 -5.78
CA PRO A 161 14.97 -34.50 -6.37
C PRO A 161 13.86 -33.46 -6.28
N TRP A 162 12.97 -33.44 -7.28
CA TRP A 162 11.89 -32.44 -7.36
C TRP A 162 11.03 -32.39 -6.09
N GLU A 163 10.62 -33.54 -5.59
CA GLU A 163 9.75 -33.65 -4.40
C GLU A 163 10.40 -33.06 -3.15
N GLU A 164 11.69 -33.23 -3.01
CA GLU A 164 12.45 -32.68 -1.89
C GLU A 164 12.61 -31.15 -2.06
N ALA A 165 12.93 -30.69 -3.24
CA ALA A 165 13.02 -29.26 -3.56
C ALA A 165 11.67 -28.55 -3.34
N GLU A 166 10.56 -29.17 -3.78
CA GLU A 166 9.20 -28.64 -3.58
C GLU A 166 8.86 -28.54 -2.08
N ARG A 167 9.15 -29.59 -1.30
CA ARG A 167 8.93 -29.61 0.16
C ARG A 167 9.75 -28.52 0.87
N ILE A 168 11.03 -28.38 0.54
CA ILE A 168 11.91 -27.35 1.12
C ILE A 168 11.39 -25.96 0.74
N THR A 169 11.08 -25.72 -0.53
CA THR A 169 10.55 -24.44 -1.01
C THR A 169 9.28 -24.06 -0.27
N GLN A 170 8.31 -24.96 -0.20
CA GLN A 170 7.04 -24.71 0.48
C GLN A 170 7.22 -24.44 1.98
N ALA A 171 8.14 -25.12 2.66
CA ALA A 171 8.42 -24.93 4.08
C ALA A 171 9.19 -23.63 4.38
N THR A 172 9.87 -23.04 3.38
CA THR A 172 10.71 -21.85 3.56
C THR A 172 9.99 -20.56 3.22
N VAL A 173 8.91 -20.63 2.41
CA VAL A 173 8.24 -19.45 1.85
C VAL A 173 6.93 -19.15 2.56
N ALA A 174 6.70 -17.89 2.90
CA ALA A 174 5.42 -17.36 3.37
C ALA A 174 4.99 -16.16 2.51
N TYR A 175 3.70 -15.82 2.51
CA TYR A 175 3.13 -14.77 1.65
C TYR A 175 2.21 -13.84 2.42
N THR A 176 2.45 -12.54 2.27
CA THR A 176 1.52 -11.49 2.70
C THR A 176 0.83 -10.88 1.48
N ASN A 177 -0.49 -10.95 1.43
CA ASN A 177 -1.29 -10.23 0.45
C ASN A 177 -1.57 -8.80 0.94
N HIS A 178 -1.44 -7.81 0.06
CA HIS A 178 -1.67 -6.39 0.36
C HIS A 178 -2.83 -5.76 -0.39
N THR A 179 -3.54 -6.53 -1.22
CA THR A 179 -4.61 -6.00 -2.06
C THR A 179 -5.87 -6.85 -2.02
N ILE A 180 -7.03 -6.19 -2.05
CA ILE A 180 -8.33 -6.85 -2.18
C ILE A 180 -8.80 -6.82 -3.63
N MET A 181 -8.33 -5.84 -4.41
CA MET A 181 -8.81 -5.59 -5.77
C MET A 181 -8.26 -6.65 -6.73
N ALA A 182 -9.16 -7.39 -7.39
CA ALA A 182 -8.80 -8.48 -8.31
C ALA A 182 -7.90 -8.01 -9.47
N GLU A 183 -8.10 -6.79 -9.96
CA GLU A 183 -7.27 -6.18 -11.00
C GLU A 183 -5.84 -5.85 -10.56
N ALA A 184 -5.60 -5.76 -9.26
CA ALA A 184 -4.28 -5.52 -8.69
C ALA A 184 -3.54 -6.83 -8.34
N LEU A 185 -4.18 -8.00 -8.45
CA LEU A 185 -3.52 -9.29 -8.37
C LEU A 185 -2.71 -9.51 -9.66
N GLU A 186 -1.40 -9.58 -9.51
CA GLU A 186 -0.46 -9.55 -10.63
C GLU A 186 -0.57 -10.78 -11.52
N LYS A 187 -0.62 -10.52 -12.83
CA LYS A 187 -0.69 -11.55 -13.87
C LYS A 187 0.29 -11.22 -14.99
N TRP A 188 0.99 -12.23 -15.47
CA TRP A 188 1.92 -12.11 -16.59
C TRP A 188 1.46 -12.93 -17.78
N PRO A 189 1.52 -12.40 -19.02
CA PRO A 189 1.29 -13.20 -20.22
C PRO A 189 2.26 -14.39 -20.26
N GLU A 190 1.75 -15.60 -20.50
CA GLU A 190 2.57 -16.82 -20.53
C GLU A 190 3.67 -16.77 -21.60
N ASN A 191 3.40 -16.17 -22.76
CA ASN A 191 4.40 -15.99 -23.82
C ASN A 191 5.57 -15.11 -23.34
N MET A 192 5.28 -14.03 -22.60
CA MET A 192 6.32 -13.14 -22.04
C MET A 192 7.18 -13.88 -21.02
N MET A 193 6.56 -14.66 -20.13
CA MET A 193 7.27 -15.50 -19.16
C MET A 193 8.20 -16.50 -19.88
N ARG A 194 7.68 -17.20 -20.90
CA ARG A 194 8.42 -18.20 -21.66
C ARG A 194 9.62 -17.62 -22.40
N GLU A 195 9.45 -16.44 -22.99
CA GLU A 195 10.53 -15.76 -23.73
C GLU A 195 11.59 -15.16 -22.81
N THR A 196 11.16 -14.55 -21.72
CA THR A 196 12.06 -13.81 -20.82
C THR A 196 12.74 -14.71 -19.79
N LEU A 197 12.03 -15.71 -19.29
CA LEU A 197 12.44 -16.59 -18.20
C LEU A 197 12.09 -18.06 -18.48
N PRO A 198 12.65 -18.68 -19.53
CA PRO A 198 12.20 -19.99 -20.04
C PRO A 198 12.28 -21.08 -18.98
N ARG A 199 13.33 -21.14 -18.15
CA ARG A 199 13.45 -22.15 -17.11
C ARG A 199 12.46 -21.93 -15.98
N ILE A 200 12.27 -20.70 -15.55
CA ILE A 200 11.28 -20.34 -14.53
C ILE A 200 9.88 -20.73 -15.00
N TYR A 201 9.54 -20.40 -16.25
CA TYR A 201 8.27 -20.79 -16.83
C TYR A 201 8.08 -22.31 -16.88
N SER A 202 9.10 -23.10 -17.25
CA SER A 202 9.01 -24.57 -17.25
C SER A 202 8.80 -25.15 -15.85
N ILE A 203 9.40 -24.55 -14.82
CA ILE A 203 9.16 -24.94 -13.44
C ILE A 203 7.72 -24.59 -13.01
N MET A 204 7.24 -23.41 -13.38
CA MET A 204 5.85 -23.02 -13.13
C MET A 204 4.84 -23.96 -13.82
N GLN A 205 5.15 -24.47 -15.01
CA GLN A 205 4.32 -25.48 -15.68
C GLN A 205 4.21 -26.78 -14.85
N GLU A 206 5.32 -27.28 -14.31
CA GLU A 206 5.28 -28.50 -13.49
C GLU A 206 4.60 -28.24 -12.14
N LEU A 207 4.85 -27.09 -11.48
CA LEU A 207 4.13 -26.70 -10.27
C LEU A 207 2.62 -26.61 -10.54
N ASN A 208 2.23 -26.00 -11.65
CA ASN A 208 0.83 -25.91 -12.08
C ASN A 208 0.19 -27.28 -12.31
N ARG A 209 0.88 -28.16 -13.03
CA ARG A 209 0.39 -29.55 -13.28
C ARG A 209 0.12 -30.28 -11.96
N ARG A 210 1.04 -30.20 -11.00
CA ARG A 210 0.91 -30.83 -9.67
C ARG A 210 -0.20 -30.20 -8.86
N LEU A 211 -0.31 -28.88 -8.87
CA LEU A 211 -1.41 -28.18 -8.23
C LEU A 211 -2.77 -28.59 -8.81
N CYS A 212 -2.92 -28.53 -10.14
CA CYS A 212 -4.17 -28.91 -10.81
C CYS A 212 -4.58 -30.36 -10.51
N GLN A 213 -3.64 -31.29 -10.35
CA GLN A 213 -3.97 -32.66 -9.92
C GLN A 213 -4.57 -32.66 -8.51
N LYS A 214 -3.96 -31.95 -7.54
CA LYS A 214 -4.48 -31.84 -6.17
C LYS A 214 -5.86 -31.18 -6.16
N LEU A 215 -6.07 -30.15 -7.00
CA LEU A 215 -7.34 -29.45 -7.12
C LEU A 215 -8.42 -30.35 -7.75
N PHE A 216 -8.06 -31.16 -8.73
CA PHE A 216 -8.98 -32.12 -9.35
C PHE A 216 -9.45 -33.17 -8.35
N ASP A 217 -8.53 -33.65 -7.51
CA ASP A 217 -8.86 -34.61 -6.44
C ASP A 217 -9.81 -34.01 -5.39
N ALA A 218 -9.67 -32.70 -5.10
CA ALA A 218 -10.53 -31.98 -4.16
C ALA A 218 -11.88 -31.54 -4.78
N PHE A 219 -11.89 -31.18 -6.07
CA PHE A 219 -13.05 -30.62 -6.78
C PHE A 219 -13.31 -31.34 -8.12
N PRO A 220 -13.64 -32.66 -8.12
CA PRO A 220 -13.76 -33.44 -9.33
C PRO A 220 -14.84 -32.88 -10.24
N GLY A 221 -14.49 -32.64 -11.51
CA GLY A 221 -15.39 -32.14 -12.55
C GLY A 221 -15.69 -30.64 -12.51
N GLN A 222 -15.14 -29.89 -11.55
CA GLN A 222 -15.34 -28.43 -11.43
C GLN A 222 -14.23 -27.63 -12.17
N TRP A 223 -14.17 -27.79 -13.50
CA TRP A 223 -13.08 -27.28 -14.32
C TRP A 223 -12.89 -25.75 -14.24
N ASP A 224 -13.98 -24.98 -14.20
CA ASP A 224 -13.91 -23.53 -14.09
C ASP A 224 -13.28 -23.12 -12.75
N ARG A 225 -13.65 -23.80 -11.66
CA ARG A 225 -13.09 -23.57 -10.32
C ARG A 225 -11.60 -23.88 -10.30
N ILE A 226 -11.19 -25.03 -10.88
CA ILE A 226 -9.79 -25.41 -10.99
C ILE A 226 -9.02 -24.39 -11.84
N GLY A 227 -9.59 -23.94 -12.95
CA GLY A 227 -8.98 -22.90 -13.80
C GLY A 227 -8.75 -21.57 -13.07
N HIS A 228 -9.68 -21.14 -12.22
CA HIS A 228 -9.51 -19.93 -11.39
C HIS A 228 -8.42 -20.08 -10.32
N MET A 229 -8.17 -21.29 -9.83
CA MET A 229 -7.13 -21.58 -8.84
C MET A 229 -5.78 -21.93 -9.47
N ALA A 230 -5.72 -22.22 -10.77
CA ALA A 230 -4.48 -22.61 -11.45
C ALA A 230 -3.46 -21.47 -11.49
N ILE A 231 -2.16 -21.82 -11.47
CA ILE A 231 -1.05 -20.87 -11.66
C ILE A 231 -1.02 -20.40 -13.10
N LEU A 232 -1.16 -21.32 -14.05
CA LEU A 232 -1.18 -21.04 -15.49
C LEU A 232 -2.57 -21.37 -16.03
N ALA A 233 -3.29 -20.36 -16.44
CA ALA A 233 -4.62 -20.48 -17.05
C ALA A 233 -4.94 -19.22 -17.86
N TYR A 234 -5.75 -19.38 -18.90
CA TYR A 234 -6.23 -18.28 -19.75
C TYR A 234 -5.09 -17.43 -20.35
N ASP A 235 -4.02 -18.09 -20.79
CA ASP A 235 -2.79 -17.48 -21.32
C ASP A 235 -2.07 -16.52 -20.33
N GLN A 236 -2.34 -16.67 -19.02
CA GLN A 236 -1.78 -15.85 -17.96
C GLN A 236 -1.14 -16.71 -16.86
N ALA A 237 -0.06 -16.20 -16.29
CA ALA A 237 0.52 -16.67 -15.05
C ALA A 237 -0.05 -15.86 -13.86
N HIS A 238 -0.77 -16.53 -12.99
CA HIS A 238 -1.45 -15.94 -11.82
C HIS A 238 -0.53 -16.02 -10.59
N MET A 239 0.16 -14.93 -10.29
CA MET A 239 1.21 -14.92 -9.27
C MET A 239 0.65 -15.15 -7.86
N ALA A 240 -0.49 -14.58 -7.52
CA ALA A 240 -1.14 -14.79 -6.22
C ALA A 240 -1.53 -16.26 -5.99
N ASN A 241 -2.05 -16.94 -7.01
CA ASN A 241 -2.38 -18.37 -6.93
C ASN A 241 -1.14 -19.22 -6.60
N MET A 242 -0.01 -18.91 -7.23
CA MET A 242 1.27 -19.58 -6.94
C MET A 242 1.71 -19.33 -5.49
N CYS A 243 1.63 -18.08 -5.02
CA CYS A 243 1.97 -17.71 -3.65
C CYS A 243 1.12 -18.47 -2.62
N VAL A 244 -0.21 -18.52 -2.81
CA VAL A 244 -1.11 -19.23 -1.90
C VAL A 244 -0.86 -20.75 -1.91
N ALA A 245 -0.68 -21.33 -3.10
CA ALA A 245 -0.48 -22.77 -3.25
C ALA A 245 0.83 -23.27 -2.61
N TYR A 246 1.92 -22.50 -2.80
CA TYR A 246 3.29 -22.93 -2.47
C TYR A 246 3.95 -22.19 -1.30
N SER A 247 3.20 -21.43 -0.51
CA SER A 247 3.64 -20.92 0.79
C SER A 247 3.09 -21.77 1.92
N HIS A 248 3.82 -21.85 3.06
CA HIS A 248 3.30 -22.51 4.25
C HIS A 248 2.33 -21.63 5.03
N ALA A 249 2.41 -20.32 4.88
CA ALA A 249 1.52 -19.35 5.51
C ALA A 249 1.15 -18.23 4.55
N VAL A 250 -0.08 -17.76 4.66
CA VAL A 250 -0.67 -16.65 3.88
C VAL A 250 -1.37 -15.72 4.84
N ASN A 251 -1.04 -14.44 4.84
CA ASN A 251 -1.75 -13.50 5.70
C ASN A 251 -2.28 -12.26 4.99
N GLY A 252 -3.41 -11.77 5.52
CA GLY A 252 -3.90 -10.42 5.30
C GLY A 252 -3.30 -9.43 6.29
N VAL A 253 -3.56 -8.13 6.08
CA VAL A 253 -2.89 -7.02 6.78
C VAL A 253 -3.81 -6.19 7.68
N SER A 254 -5.03 -6.67 7.92
CA SER A 254 -5.99 -6.26 8.94
C SER A 254 -6.92 -7.44 9.24
N GLN A 255 -7.69 -7.38 10.33
CA GLN A 255 -8.63 -8.46 10.65
C GLN A 255 -9.68 -8.62 9.54
N LEU A 256 -10.30 -7.51 9.10
CA LEU A 256 -11.24 -7.52 7.99
C LEU A 256 -10.63 -8.08 6.70
N HIS A 257 -9.38 -7.72 6.39
CA HIS A 257 -8.71 -8.24 5.20
C HIS A 257 -8.46 -9.75 5.29
N GLY A 258 -8.05 -10.24 6.45
CA GLY A 258 -7.92 -11.68 6.69
C GLY A 258 -9.23 -12.44 6.42
N ASP A 259 -10.36 -11.89 6.85
CA ASP A 259 -11.68 -12.48 6.62
C ASP A 259 -12.08 -12.43 5.12
N ILE A 260 -11.79 -11.33 4.43
CA ILE A 260 -12.01 -11.21 2.99
C ILE A 260 -11.16 -12.24 2.22
N LEU A 261 -9.89 -12.45 2.60
CA LEU A 261 -9.06 -13.49 1.97
C LEU A 261 -9.65 -14.88 2.14
N LYS A 262 -10.16 -15.21 3.33
CA LYS A 262 -10.74 -16.54 3.66
C LYS A 262 -12.07 -16.77 2.96
N HIS A 263 -12.93 -15.75 2.87
CA HIS A 263 -14.31 -15.95 2.47
C HIS A 263 -14.66 -15.42 1.08
N THR A 264 -13.75 -14.63 0.47
CA THR A 264 -13.97 -14.02 -0.85
C THR A 264 -12.79 -14.29 -1.78
N THR A 265 -11.63 -13.64 -1.56
CA THR A 265 -10.53 -13.62 -2.53
C THR A 265 -9.92 -15.00 -2.78
N PHE A 266 -9.64 -15.76 -1.72
CA PHE A 266 -9.05 -17.09 -1.77
C PHE A 266 -9.93 -18.15 -1.10
N ALA A 267 -11.26 -17.96 -1.14
CA ALA A 267 -12.23 -18.84 -0.50
C ALA A 267 -12.05 -20.32 -0.92
N ASP A 268 -11.76 -20.56 -2.18
CA ASP A 268 -11.54 -21.91 -2.72
C ASP A 268 -10.26 -22.56 -2.16
N TYR A 269 -9.21 -21.78 -1.97
CA TYR A 269 -8.00 -22.27 -1.30
C TYR A 269 -8.22 -22.46 0.20
N TYR A 270 -8.93 -21.53 0.84
CA TYR A 270 -9.27 -21.67 2.26
C TYR A 270 -10.08 -22.94 2.56
N ALA A 271 -10.97 -23.34 1.64
CA ALA A 271 -11.76 -24.56 1.78
C ALA A 271 -10.90 -25.86 1.86
N ILE A 272 -9.71 -25.86 1.29
CA ILE A 272 -8.82 -27.04 1.24
C ILE A 272 -7.52 -26.90 2.04
N MET A 273 -7.16 -25.69 2.45
CA MET A 273 -5.92 -25.36 3.18
C MET A 273 -6.18 -24.29 4.25
N PRO A 274 -7.17 -24.47 5.15
CA PRO A 274 -7.58 -23.41 6.09
C PRO A 274 -6.48 -23.03 7.08
N GLU A 275 -5.59 -23.95 7.40
CA GLU A 275 -4.49 -23.79 8.36
C GLU A 275 -3.43 -22.77 7.93
N LYS A 276 -3.39 -22.43 6.64
CA LYS A 276 -2.40 -21.46 6.11
C LYS A 276 -2.78 -20.00 6.34
N PHE A 277 -4.07 -19.69 6.61
CA PHE A 277 -4.58 -18.33 6.53
C PHE A 277 -4.60 -17.61 7.88
N TYR A 278 -3.90 -16.49 7.94
CA TYR A 278 -3.77 -15.62 9.12
C TYR A 278 -4.25 -14.20 8.82
N ALA A 279 -4.52 -13.44 9.86
CA ALA A 279 -4.71 -12.00 9.81
C ALA A 279 -3.71 -11.36 10.77
N ILE A 280 -2.78 -10.58 10.25
CA ILE A 280 -1.77 -9.86 11.02
C ILE A 280 -1.88 -8.39 10.68
N THR A 281 -2.51 -7.62 11.56
CA THR A 281 -2.71 -6.19 11.33
C THR A 281 -1.39 -5.47 11.20
N ASN A 282 -1.27 -4.63 10.18
CA ASN A 282 -0.10 -3.79 9.96
C ASN A 282 0.21 -2.94 11.22
N GLY A 283 1.46 -2.51 11.31
CA GLY A 283 1.91 -1.57 12.32
C GLY A 283 2.89 -0.55 11.74
N ILE A 284 3.18 0.45 12.55
CA ILE A 284 4.07 1.55 12.21
C ILE A 284 5.13 1.69 13.30
N THR A 285 6.34 2.12 12.93
CA THR A 285 7.40 2.33 13.92
C THR A 285 7.15 3.60 14.75
N PRO A 286 6.98 3.48 16.08
CA PRO A 286 6.80 4.65 16.94
C PRO A 286 8.07 5.52 17.00
N ARG A 287 9.26 4.94 16.74
CA ARG A 287 10.52 5.69 16.68
C ARG A 287 10.48 6.78 15.62
N ARG A 288 9.98 6.49 14.42
CA ARG A 288 9.81 7.49 13.37
C ARG A 288 8.55 8.32 13.56
N TRP A 289 7.40 7.68 13.75
CA TRP A 289 6.09 8.33 13.59
C TRP A 289 5.59 9.04 14.85
N LEU A 290 6.24 8.81 16.01
CA LEU A 290 5.98 9.54 17.24
C LEU A 290 7.24 10.24 17.74
N MET A 291 8.31 9.50 18.06
CA MET A 291 9.49 10.07 18.71
C MET A 291 10.23 11.09 17.81
N LEU A 292 10.48 10.75 16.54
CA LEU A 292 11.15 11.64 15.59
C LEU A 292 10.21 12.73 15.04
N ALA A 293 9.01 12.33 14.62
CA ALA A 293 8.07 13.24 13.97
C ALA A 293 7.47 14.26 14.95
N ASN A 294 7.21 13.85 16.21
CA ASN A 294 6.53 14.67 17.23
C ASN A 294 7.29 14.68 18.57
N PRO A 295 8.47 15.28 18.62
CA PRO A 295 9.27 15.32 19.85
C PRO A 295 8.55 16.01 21.00
N SER A 296 7.81 17.09 20.73
CA SER A 296 7.07 17.81 21.78
C SER A 296 5.96 16.95 22.42
N LEU A 297 5.28 16.09 21.65
CA LEU A 297 4.35 15.12 22.21
C LEU A 297 5.11 14.06 23.02
N SER A 298 6.23 13.57 22.48
CA SER A 298 7.07 12.58 23.18
C SER A 298 7.56 13.07 24.55
N ASP A 299 7.96 14.34 24.64
CA ASP A 299 8.38 14.96 25.90
C ASP A 299 7.20 15.06 26.89
N LEU A 300 6.00 15.45 26.41
CA LEU A 300 4.79 15.48 27.21
C LEU A 300 4.39 14.10 27.74
N LEU A 301 4.54 13.05 26.89
CA LEU A 301 4.30 11.66 27.28
C LEU A 301 5.29 11.20 28.36
N ASP A 302 6.59 11.49 28.18
CA ASP A 302 7.62 11.15 29.17
C ASP A 302 7.35 11.82 30.52
N GLU A 303 6.94 13.09 30.51
CA GLU A 303 6.58 13.84 31.73
C GLU A 303 5.37 13.22 32.46
N SER A 304 4.38 12.74 31.71
CA SER A 304 3.08 12.35 32.25
C SER A 304 2.98 10.86 32.61
N ILE A 305 3.52 9.97 31.82
CA ILE A 305 3.40 8.50 31.97
C ILE A 305 4.74 7.77 32.07
N GLY A 306 5.87 8.51 32.06
CA GLY A 306 7.22 7.95 32.07
C GLY A 306 7.63 7.42 30.72
N GLN A 307 8.84 6.87 30.62
CA GLN A 307 9.47 6.47 29.32
C GLN A 307 9.19 5.04 28.88
N GLY A 308 8.41 4.26 29.62
CA GLY A 308 8.14 2.85 29.31
C GLY A 308 7.48 2.65 27.95
N TRP A 309 6.60 3.58 27.55
CA TRP A 309 5.91 3.56 26.25
C TRP A 309 6.86 3.53 25.03
N ARG A 310 8.10 4.00 25.19
CA ARG A 310 9.11 3.99 24.11
C ARG A 310 9.50 2.57 23.67
N LYS A 311 9.34 1.59 24.57
CA LYS A 311 9.59 0.16 24.32
C LYS A 311 8.34 -0.70 24.27
N ASP A 312 7.30 -0.31 25.01
CA ASP A 312 5.98 -0.94 25.00
C ASP A 312 4.90 0.12 24.74
N LEU A 313 4.50 0.24 23.49
CA LEU A 313 3.54 1.27 23.07
C LEU A 313 2.15 1.09 23.71
N ASN A 314 1.82 -0.09 24.27
CA ASN A 314 0.58 -0.28 25.02
C ASN A 314 0.51 0.58 26.28
N GLU A 315 1.64 1.03 26.81
CA GLU A 315 1.68 1.97 27.93
C GLU A 315 1.06 3.33 27.63
N LEU A 316 0.82 3.67 26.36
CA LEU A 316 0.06 4.88 26.00
C LEU A 316 -1.36 4.87 26.58
N GLU A 317 -1.94 3.71 26.90
CA GLU A 317 -3.25 3.66 27.57
C GLU A 317 -3.27 4.34 28.95
N LYS A 318 -2.10 4.52 29.58
CA LYS A 318 -1.96 5.30 30.81
C LYS A 318 -2.35 6.77 30.65
N LEU A 319 -2.51 7.26 29.40
CA LEU A 319 -3.02 8.61 29.11
C LEU A 319 -4.53 8.75 29.32
N LEU A 320 -5.30 7.68 29.35
CA LEU A 320 -6.76 7.76 29.42
C LEU A 320 -7.28 8.63 30.60
N PRO A 321 -6.76 8.52 31.81
CA PRO A 321 -7.17 9.41 32.91
C PRO A 321 -6.86 10.90 32.68
N PHE A 322 -5.82 11.20 31.88
CA PHE A 322 -5.42 12.57 31.56
C PHE A 322 -6.33 13.26 30.55
N ALA A 323 -7.16 12.49 29.81
CA ALA A 323 -8.09 13.06 28.84
C ALA A 323 -9.14 14.01 29.49
N ASP A 324 -9.38 13.86 30.79
CA ASP A 324 -10.29 14.70 31.57
C ASP A 324 -9.54 15.66 32.50
N ASP A 325 -8.19 15.65 32.51
CA ASP A 325 -7.35 16.59 33.27
C ASP A 325 -7.16 17.90 32.52
N ALA A 326 -7.71 18.99 33.01
CA ALA A 326 -7.70 20.28 32.33
C ALA A 326 -6.29 20.81 32.03
N ALA A 327 -5.33 20.60 32.96
CA ALA A 327 -3.94 21.06 32.76
C ALA A 327 -3.22 20.26 31.67
N PHE A 328 -3.47 18.94 31.60
CA PHE A 328 -2.92 18.10 30.55
C PHE A 328 -3.56 18.42 29.17
N VAL A 329 -4.88 18.60 29.13
CA VAL A 329 -5.62 18.98 27.90
C VAL A 329 -5.05 20.29 27.33
N GLU A 330 -4.76 21.30 28.19
CA GLU A 330 -4.15 22.56 27.75
C GLU A 330 -2.73 22.35 27.18
N LYS A 331 -1.88 21.56 27.87
CA LYS A 331 -0.54 21.21 27.37
C LYS A 331 -0.59 20.47 26.02
N PHE A 332 -1.51 19.51 25.87
CA PHE A 332 -1.68 18.76 24.65
C PHE A 332 -2.12 19.67 23.49
N ALA A 333 -3.09 20.55 23.72
CA ALA A 333 -3.52 21.55 22.73
C ALA A 333 -2.37 22.48 22.31
N ALA A 334 -1.51 22.88 23.24
CA ALA A 334 -0.33 23.69 22.96
C ALA A 334 0.68 22.94 22.06
N VAL A 335 0.90 21.65 22.29
CA VAL A 335 1.73 20.79 21.44
C VAL A 335 1.16 20.74 20.01
N LYS A 336 -0.15 20.51 19.85
CA LYS A 336 -0.81 20.49 18.56
C LYS A 336 -0.64 21.82 17.82
N LYS A 337 -0.89 22.93 18.49
CA LYS A 337 -0.70 24.28 17.93
C LYS A 337 0.74 24.50 17.46
N ALA A 338 1.73 24.14 18.27
CA ALA A 338 3.15 24.28 17.90
C ALA A 338 3.51 23.44 16.66
N ASN A 339 2.96 22.22 16.53
CA ASN A 339 3.13 21.37 15.36
C ASN A 339 2.49 21.99 14.10
N LYS A 340 1.30 22.58 14.21
CA LYS A 340 0.65 23.29 13.09
C LYS A 340 1.48 24.47 12.62
N GLU A 341 1.98 25.28 13.53
CA GLU A 341 2.87 26.41 13.22
C GLU A 341 4.19 25.92 12.61
N ARG A 342 4.77 24.83 13.13
CA ARG A 342 5.98 24.20 12.58
C ARG A 342 5.75 23.74 11.14
N PHE A 343 4.65 23.02 10.87
CA PHE A 343 4.32 22.57 9.53
C PHE A 343 4.04 23.74 8.58
N SER A 344 3.29 24.76 9.01
CA SER A 344 2.98 25.94 8.19
C SER A 344 4.26 26.68 7.76
N ARG A 345 5.22 26.88 8.68
CA ARG A 345 6.51 27.47 8.33
C ARG A 345 7.33 26.57 7.40
N TRP A 346 7.31 25.25 7.62
CA TRP A 346 8.06 24.30 6.82
C TRP A 346 7.55 24.25 5.38
N ILE A 347 6.23 24.12 5.19
CA ILE A 347 5.63 24.01 3.85
C ILE A 347 5.74 25.32 3.06
N TYR A 348 5.68 26.45 3.73
CA TYR A 348 5.95 27.74 3.09
C TYR A 348 7.36 27.81 2.50
N ARG A 349 8.36 27.39 3.26
CA ARG A 349 9.76 27.40 2.80
C ARG A 349 10.02 26.43 1.65
N HIS A 350 9.32 25.29 1.61
CA HIS A 350 9.59 24.23 0.64
C HIS A 350 8.73 24.33 -0.61
N GLN A 351 7.52 24.85 -0.49
CA GLN A 351 6.54 24.87 -1.60
C GLN A 351 5.86 26.23 -1.79
N GLY A 352 6.17 27.25 -1.01
CA GLY A 352 5.56 28.57 -1.08
C GLY A 352 4.07 28.58 -0.65
N LEU A 353 3.59 27.53 0.03
CA LEU A 353 2.20 27.42 0.44
C LEU A 353 1.98 28.08 1.80
N GLU A 354 1.11 29.11 1.83
CA GLU A 354 0.71 29.77 3.07
C GLU A 354 -0.45 29.00 3.70
N LEU A 355 -0.29 28.62 4.97
CA LEU A 355 -1.33 28.00 5.78
C LEU A 355 -1.58 28.83 7.03
N ASP A 356 -2.85 29.00 7.39
CA ASP A 356 -3.25 29.56 8.67
C ASP A 356 -3.34 28.45 9.72
N PRO A 357 -2.44 28.42 10.72
CA PRO A 357 -2.45 27.38 11.74
C PRO A 357 -3.66 27.48 12.70
N THR A 358 -4.48 28.52 12.63
CA THR A 358 -5.71 28.62 13.41
C THR A 358 -6.89 27.88 12.79
N MET A 359 -6.86 27.63 11.47
CA MET A 359 -7.86 26.83 10.78
C MET A 359 -7.67 25.34 11.10
N MET A 360 -8.75 24.56 11.13
CA MET A 360 -8.68 23.10 11.26
C MET A 360 -7.91 22.49 10.07
N PHE A 361 -6.93 21.63 10.33
CA PHE A 361 -6.24 20.87 9.27
C PHE A 361 -6.92 19.53 9.04
N ASP A 362 -7.66 19.47 7.93
CA ASP A 362 -8.40 18.30 7.44
C ASP A 362 -7.61 17.65 6.30
N VAL A 363 -7.13 16.42 6.51
CA VAL A 363 -6.00 15.88 5.73
C VAL A 363 -6.33 14.57 5.04
N GLN A 364 -6.20 14.55 3.72
CA GLN A 364 -6.29 13.35 2.89
C GLN A 364 -5.01 13.16 2.06
N VAL A 365 -4.03 12.44 2.62
CA VAL A 365 -2.74 12.19 1.96
C VAL A 365 -2.52 10.70 1.74
N LYS A 366 -2.61 10.28 0.47
CA LYS A 366 -2.46 8.89 0.01
C LYS A 366 -2.32 8.87 -1.50
N ARG A 367 -1.83 7.75 -2.08
CA ARG A 367 -1.85 7.57 -3.55
C ARG A 367 -3.24 7.88 -4.09
N LEU A 368 -3.31 8.56 -5.23
CA LEU A 368 -4.60 8.82 -5.85
C LEU A 368 -5.09 7.55 -6.56
N HIS A 369 -6.24 7.11 -6.14
CA HIS A 369 -7.00 6.04 -6.76
C HIS A 369 -8.49 6.27 -6.54
N GLU A 370 -9.33 5.91 -7.51
CA GLU A 370 -10.78 6.16 -7.43
C GLU A 370 -11.41 5.50 -6.19
N TYR A 371 -10.97 4.30 -5.77
CA TYR A 371 -11.51 3.65 -4.58
C TYR A 371 -11.18 4.37 -3.25
N LYS A 372 -10.10 5.18 -3.22
CA LYS A 372 -9.73 6.01 -2.05
C LYS A 372 -10.58 7.27 -1.94
N ARG A 373 -11.35 7.55 -2.93
CA ARG A 373 -12.44 8.54 -3.02
C ARG A 373 -12.04 9.98 -2.66
N GLN A 374 -10.85 10.45 -3.11
CA GLN A 374 -10.52 11.88 -3.02
C GLN A 374 -11.58 12.74 -3.71
N LEU A 375 -12.25 12.20 -4.72
CA LEU A 375 -13.37 12.86 -5.40
C LEU A 375 -14.59 13.08 -4.48
N LEU A 376 -14.87 12.16 -3.55
CA LEU A 376 -15.93 12.33 -2.53
C LEU A 376 -15.67 13.56 -1.66
N ASN A 377 -14.43 13.71 -1.17
CA ASN A 377 -14.01 14.88 -0.40
C ASN A 377 -14.11 16.17 -1.24
N ALA A 378 -13.60 16.16 -2.46
CA ALA A 378 -13.66 17.32 -3.35
C ALA A 378 -15.10 17.76 -3.69
N LEU A 379 -16.03 16.80 -3.90
CA LEU A 379 -17.45 17.10 -4.09
C LEU A 379 -18.08 17.71 -2.83
N HIS A 380 -17.73 17.20 -1.66
CA HIS A 380 -18.20 17.79 -0.39
C HIS A 380 -17.73 19.24 -0.25
N ILE A 381 -16.46 19.53 -0.53
CA ILE A 381 -15.92 20.89 -0.50
C ILE A 381 -16.66 21.79 -1.47
N LEU A 382 -17.00 21.30 -2.67
CA LEU A 382 -17.76 22.07 -3.66
C LEU A 382 -19.20 22.37 -3.18
N VAL A 383 -19.84 21.43 -2.47
CA VAL A 383 -21.14 21.70 -1.83
C VAL A 383 -21.01 22.75 -0.71
N LEU A 384 -19.97 22.67 0.13
CA LEU A 384 -19.71 23.71 1.14
C LEU A 384 -19.48 25.08 0.50
N TYR A 385 -18.70 25.14 -0.58
CA TYR A 385 -18.51 26.37 -1.35
C TYR A 385 -19.83 26.96 -1.83
N ASN A 386 -20.73 26.15 -2.41
CA ASN A 386 -22.05 26.58 -2.85
C ASN A 386 -22.88 27.13 -1.70
N ARG A 387 -22.92 26.45 -0.56
CA ARG A 387 -23.65 26.92 0.65
C ARG A 387 -23.14 28.29 1.12
N ILE A 388 -21.81 28.49 1.15
CA ILE A 388 -21.21 29.76 1.53
C ILE A 388 -21.60 30.88 0.54
N CYS A 389 -21.67 30.58 -0.75
CA CYS A 389 -22.06 31.55 -1.76
C CYS A 389 -23.53 31.93 -1.67
N ASP A 390 -24.39 30.97 -1.41
CA ASP A 390 -25.85 31.15 -1.46
C ASP A 390 -26.43 31.78 -0.18
N ASP A 391 -25.94 31.39 0.99
CA ASP A 391 -26.44 31.87 2.27
C ASP A 391 -25.42 32.76 2.98
N PRO A 392 -25.67 34.08 3.03
CA PRO A 392 -24.81 35.04 3.72
C PRO A 392 -24.64 34.73 5.23
N ASN A 393 -25.56 33.99 5.84
CA ASN A 393 -25.54 33.64 7.25
C ASN A 393 -24.90 32.28 7.51
N TYR A 394 -24.58 31.51 6.47
CA TYR A 394 -23.92 30.22 6.64
C TYR A 394 -22.56 30.38 7.34
N THR A 395 -22.34 29.61 8.39
CA THR A 395 -21.10 29.59 9.16
C THR A 395 -20.62 28.15 9.33
N MET A 396 -19.33 27.98 9.39
CA MET A 396 -18.66 26.72 9.69
C MET A 396 -17.32 26.98 10.39
N ALA A 397 -16.77 25.97 11.04
CA ALA A 397 -15.39 26.05 11.52
C ALA A 397 -14.43 26.27 10.34
N PRO A 398 -13.60 27.33 10.34
CA PRO A 398 -12.64 27.56 9.27
C PRO A 398 -11.71 26.35 9.10
N ARG A 399 -11.50 25.91 7.85
CA ARG A 399 -10.86 24.63 7.57
C ARG A 399 -9.90 24.71 6.39
N THR A 400 -8.72 24.16 6.56
CA THR A 400 -7.77 23.89 5.47
C THR A 400 -7.85 22.43 5.09
N PHE A 401 -8.38 22.13 3.91
CA PHE A 401 -8.34 20.80 3.31
C PHE A 401 -6.98 20.59 2.64
N ILE A 402 -6.23 19.62 3.16
CA ILE A 402 -4.87 19.33 2.70
C ILE A 402 -4.86 17.99 1.96
N PHE A 403 -4.66 18.06 0.65
CA PHE A 403 -4.47 16.89 -0.20
C PHE A 403 -2.98 16.66 -0.48
N GLY A 404 -2.61 15.40 -0.62
CA GLY A 404 -1.30 15.00 -1.09
C GLY A 404 -1.41 13.63 -1.75
N ALA A 405 -1.12 13.55 -3.05
CA ALA A 405 -1.29 12.33 -3.81
C ALA A 405 -0.32 12.25 -4.97
N LYS A 406 -0.03 11.02 -5.39
CA LYS A 406 0.66 10.70 -6.65
C LYS A 406 -0.21 9.73 -7.43
N ALA A 407 -0.39 9.98 -8.72
CA ALA A 407 -1.06 9.08 -9.65
C ALA A 407 -0.03 8.23 -10.40
N ALA A 408 -0.40 6.99 -10.75
CA ALA A 408 0.37 6.21 -11.70
C ALA A 408 0.44 6.95 -13.07
N PRO A 409 1.55 6.84 -13.82
CA PRO A 409 1.75 7.60 -15.06
C PRO A 409 0.63 7.44 -16.09
N GLY A 410 0.10 6.23 -16.27
CA GLY A 410 -0.97 5.91 -17.21
C GLY A 410 -2.40 6.10 -16.65
N TYR A 411 -2.56 6.43 -15.36
CA TYR A 411 -3.90 6.52 -14.74
C TYR A 411 -4.55 7.88 -15.00
N ARG A 412 -5.15 8.01 -16.17
CA ARG A 412 -5.76 9.26 -16.66
C ARG A 412 -6.80 9.82 -15.69
N ARG A 413 -7.73 8.99 -15.19
CA ARG A 413 -8.79 9.40 -14.27
C ARG A 413 -8.25 9.99 -12.97
N ALA A 414 -7.20 9.38 -12.42
CA ALA A 414 -6.52 9.90 -11.24
C ALA A 414 -5.93 11.30 -11.48
N LYS A 415 -5.34 11.53 -12.66
CA LYS A 415 -4.81 12.87 -13.03
C LYS A 415 -5.91 13.90 -13.21
N GLU A 416 -7.07 13.50 -13.76
CA GLU A 416 -8.26 14.38 -13.87
C GLU A 416 -8.76 14.80 -12.48
N ILE A 417 -8.77 13.90 -11.50
CA ILE A 417 -9.17 14.21 -10.12
C ILE A 417 -8.19 15.19 -9.46
N ILE A 418 -6.88 15.01 -9.65
CA ILE A 418 -5.87 15.97 -9.17
C ILE A 418 -6.12 17.35 -9.78
N HIS A 419 -6.36 17.41 -11.08
CA HIS A 419 -6.65 18.66 -11.79
C HIS A 419 -7.93 19.31 -11.24
N PHE A 420 -9.01 18.54 -11.07
CA PHE A 420 -10.27 19.02 -10.49
C PHE A 420 -10.08 19.64 -9.10
N ILE A 421 -9.33 19.01 -8.20
CA ILE A 421 -9.02 19.53 -6.87
C ILE A 421 -8.29 20.88 -6.96
N ASN A 422 -7.33 21.02 -7.88
CA ASN A 422 -6.58 22.27 -8.05
C ASN A 422 -7.44 23.39 -8.64
N VAL A 423 -8.32 23.08 -9.59
CA VAL A 423 -9.28 24.07 -10.14
C VAL A 423 -10.27 24.50 -9.06
N LEU A 424 -10.77 23.55 -8.25
CA LEU A 424 -11.63 23.86 -7.11
C LEU A 424 -10.91 24.77 -6.10
N ALA A 425 -9.62 24.50 -5.82
CA ALA A 425 -8.81 25.33 -4.93
C ALA A 425 -8.71 26.78 -5.44
N ALA A 426 -8.45 26.96 -6.73
CA ALA A 426 -8.42 28.30 -7.36
C ALA A 426 -9.79 29.00 -7.29
N LYS A 427 -10.87 28.26 -7.55
CA LYS A 427 -12.25 28.79 -7.48
C LYS A 427 -12.60 29.27 -6.07
N VAL A 428 -12.33 28.47 -5.05
CA VAL A 428 -12.57 28.85 -3.63
C VAL A 428 -11.72 30.06 -3.24
N ALA A 429 -10.44 30.07 -3.61
CA ALA A 429 -9.52 31.18 -3.30
C ALA A 429 -9.94 32.51 -3.96
N SER A 430 -10.61 32.48 -5.12
CA SER A 430 -11.09 33.67 -5.81
C SER A 430 -12.34 34.30 -5.21
N HIS A 431 -13.03 33.60 -4.30
CA HIS A 431 -14.25 34.11 -3.68
C HIS A 431 -13.96 34.63 -2.26
N GLU A 432 -14.17 35.92 -2.04
CA GLU A 432 -13.76 36.64 -0.82
C GLU A 432 -14.23 35.98 0.48
N ARG A 433 -15.50 35.59 0.56
CA ARG A 433 -16.05 34.98 1.78
C ARG A 433 -15.65 33.52 1.92
N ALA A 434 -15.66 32.74 0.83
CA ALA A 434 -15.29 31.33 0.86
C ALA A 434 -13.83 31.14 1.25
N SER A 435 -12.92 31.97 0.75
CA SER A 435 -11.48 31.90 1.06
C SER A 435 -11.14 32.14 2.54
N LYS A 436 -12.04 32.81 3.29
CA LYS A 436 -11.90 32.99 4.75
C LYS A 436 -12.35 31.77 5.56
N MET A 437 -13.16 30.89 4.99
CA MET A 437 -13.73 29.71 5.66
C MET A 437 -13.10 28.40 5.18
N ILE A 438 -12.70 28.34 3.91
CA ILE A 438 -12.15 27.15 3.26
C ILE A 438 -10.83 27.51 2.58
N ARG A 439 -9.78 26.80 2.91
CA ARG A 439 -8.53 26.76 2.17
C ARG A 439 -8.35 25.36 1.61
N ILE A 440 -7.96 25.22 0.34
CA ILE A 440 -7.62 23.92 -0.27
C ILE A 440 -6.17 23.99 -0.69
N VAL A 441 -5.40 22.98 -0.30
CA VAL A 441 -3.97 22.88 -0.61
C VAL A 441 -3.68 21.50 -1.15
N PHE A 442 -2.96 21.43 -2.26
CA PHE A 442 -2.45 20.18 -2.82
C PHE A 442 -0.93 20.12 -2.69
N LEU A 443 -0.41 19.24 -1.82
CA LEU A 443 1.01 19.11 -1.55
C LEU A 443 1.73 18.46 -2.73
N GLN A 444 2.78 19.10 -3.24
CA GLN A 444 3.62 18.55 -4.29
C GLN A 444 4.54 17.47 -3.71
N ASN A 445 4.76 16.42 -4.50
CA ASN A 445 5.68 15.33 -4.17
C ASN A 445 5.56 14.81 -2.72
N TYR A 446 4.33 14.58 -2.26
CA TYR A 446 4.10 14.03 -0.93
C TYR A 446 4.95 12.76 -0.72
N ASN A 447 5.72 12.72 0.36
CA ASN A 447 6.67 11.68 0.71
C ASN A 447 6.82 11.54 2.23
N VAL A 448 7.70 10.64 2.69
CA VAL A 448 7.93 10.39 4.13
C VAL A 448 8.34 11.65 4.88
N SER A 449 9.23 12.48 4.35
CA SER A 449 9.69 13.72 5.02
C SER A 449 8.55 14.72 5.20
N THR A 450 7.68 14.86 4.19
CA THR A 450 6.46 15.68 4.31
C THR A 450 5.50 15.09 5.32
N ALA A 451 5.35 13.75 5.35
CA ALA A 451 4.47 13.06 6.29
C ALA A 451 4.90 13.27 7.75
N GLU A 452 6.21 13.21 8.05
CA GLU A 452 6.77 13.46 9.40
C GLU A 452 6.42 14.84 9.94
N MET A 453 6.30 15.82 9.07
CA MET A 453 5.92 17.19 9.44
C MET A 453 4.40 17.38 9.54
N LEU A 454 3.65 16.73 8.63
CA LEU A 454 2.20 16.91 8.50
C LEU A 454 1.41 16.11 9.55
N MET A 455 1.77 14.84 9.81
CA MET A 455 1.00 13.96 10.69
C MET A 455 0.79 14.57 12.09
N PRO A 456 1.83 15.14 12.77
CA PRO A 456 1.65 15.80 14.05
C PRO A 456 0.78 17.07 14.02
N ALA A 457 0.70 17.74 12.86
CA ALA A 457 -0.05 18.97 12.67
C ALA A 457 -1.53 18.74 12.32
N SER A 458 -1.92 17.50 12.02
CA SER A 458 -3.25 17.17 11.52
C SER A 458 -4.26 17.01 12.67
N GLU A 459 -5.48 17.48 12.43
CA GLU A 459 -6.62 17.33 13.36
C GLU A 459 -7.61 16.30 12.85
N VAL A 460 -7.78 16.19 11.53
CA VAL A 460 -8.69 15.25 10.88
C VAL A 460 -7.91 14.34 9.92
N SER A 461 -8.18 13.06 10.00
CA SER A 461 -7.64 12.01 9.14
C SER A 461 -8.74 11.45 8.24
N GLU A 462 -8.68 11.77 6.95
CA GLU A 462 -9.66 11.34 5.94
C GLU A 462 -9.34 9.94 5.41
N GLN A 463 -10.17 8.95 5.75
CA GLN A 463 -9.99 7.55 5.42
C GLN A 463 -11.23 7.00 4.69
N LEU A 464 -11.45 7.49 3.47
CA LEU A 464 -12.70 7.46 2.74
C LEU A 464 -12.87 6.29 1.76
N SER A 465 -12.04 5.25 1.79
CA SER A 465 -12.13 4.13 0.85
C SER A 465 -13.55 3.54 0.79
N THR A 466 -13.94 3.07 -0.39
CA THR A 466 -15.15 2.24 -0.49
C THR A 466 -14.92 1.00 0.35
N ALA A 467 -15.85 0.64 1.21
CA ALA A 467 -15.72 -0.52 2.08
C ALA A 467 -15.42 -1.80 1.28
N SER A 468 -14.58 -2.66 1.80
CA SER A 468 -14.01 -3.85 1.14
C SER A 468 -12.94 -3.57 0.06
N LYS A 469 -12.34 -2.38 -0.01
CA LYS A 469 -11.33 -2.07 -1.04
C LYS A 469 -9.95 -1.75 -0.47
N GLU A 470 -9.84 -1.16 0.71
CA GLU A 470 -8.56 -0.91 1.39
C GLU A 470 -8.22 -2.10 2.31
N ALA A 471 -7.13 -2.79 2.02
CA ALA A 471 -6.74 -3.96 2.81
C ALA A 471 -6.41 -3.61 4.29
N SER A 472 -5.77 -2.49 4.53
CA SER A 472 -5.43 -2.01 5.88
C SER A 472 -5.35 -0.48 5.92
N GLY A 473 -4.44 0.11 5.13
CA GLY A 473 -3.91 1.43 5.37
C GLY A 473 -2.89 1.44 6.52
N THR A 474 -1.98 2.40 6.48
CA THR A 474 -1.05 2.70 7.59
C THR A 474 -1.01 4.19 7.89
N GLY A 475 -1.47 5.03 6.97
CA GLY A 475 -1.66 6.47 7.21
C GLY A 475 -2.62 6.73 8.36
N ASN A 476 -3.74 6.01 8.42
CA ASN A 476 -4.71 6.06 9.51
C ASN A 476 -4.06 5.83 10.89
N MET A 477 -3.15 4.86 11.02
CA MET A 477 -2.42 4.56 12.26
C MET A 477 -1.47 5.70 12.64
N LYS A 478 -0.77 6.29 11.66
CA LYS A 478 0.16 7.42 11.85
C LYS A 478 -0.58 8.67 12.33
N PHE A 479 -1.71 8.97 11.74
CA PHE A 479 -2.59 10.06 12.16
C PHE A 479 -3.11 9.84 13.58
N MET A 480 -3.65 8.66 13.87
CA MET A 480 -4.16 8.29 15.20
C MET A 480 -3.09 8.43 16.28
N MET A 481 -1.88 7.95 16.03
CA MET A 481 -0.74 8.02 16.98
C MET A 481 -0.30 9.46 17.24
N ASN A 482 -0.65 10.41 16.39
CA ASN A 482 -0.39 11.84 16.54
C ASN A 482 -1.65 12.64 16.94
N GLY A 483 -2.71 11.96 17.33
CA GLY A 483 -3.93 12.57 17.86
C GLY A 483 -4.93 13.06 16.81
N ALA A 484 -4.71 12.82 15.52
CA ALA A 484 -5.73 13.17 14.54
C ALA A 484 -6.94 12.23 14.65
N VAL A 485 -8.13 12.82 14.60
CA VAL A 485 -9.41 12.10 14.68
C VAL A 485 -9.78 11.56 13.30
N THR A 486 -10.09 10.28 13.21
CA THR A 486 -10.45 9.64 11.94
C THR A 486 -11.90 9.95 11.57
N ILE A 487 -12.10 10.41 10.31
CA ILE A 487 -13.37 10.29 9.59
C ILE A 487 -13.18 9.26 8.48
N GLY A 488 -14.01 8.23 8.44
CA GLY A 488 -13.79 7.14 7.50
C GLY A 488 -14.92 6.14 7.44
N THR A 489 -14.72 5.18 6.53
CA THR A 489 -15.57 3.99 6.39
C THR A 489 -15.05 2.85 7.26
N LEU A 490 -15.90 1.87 7.56
CA LEU A 490 -15.48 0.61 8.18
C LEU A 490 -14.81 -0.29 7.13
N ASP A 491 -13.55 0.07 6.82
CA ASP A 491 -12.71 -0.60 5.84
C ASP A 491 -11.27 -0.70 6.34
N GLY A 492 -10.57 -1.78 6.01
CA GLY A 492 -9.20 -2.02 6.46
C GLY A 492 -9.04 -1.87 7.98
N ALA A 493 -7.96 -1.24 8.40
CA ALA A 493 -7.67 -0.99 9.82
C ALA A 493 -8.56 0.08 10.47
N ASN A 494 -9.40 0.80 9.71
CA ASN A 494 -10.37 1.73 10.31
C ASN A 494 -11.38 1.01 11.22
N VAL A 495 -11.69 -0.27 10.93
CA VAL A 495 -12.56 -1.09 11.79
C VAL A 495 -11.93 -1.20 13.18
N GLU A 496 -10.68 -1.59 13.23
CA GLU A 496 -9.93 -1.74 14.49
C GLU A 496 -9.74 -0.39 15.21
N ILE A 497 -9.50 0.71 14.47
CA ILE A 497 -9.45 2.06 15.04
C ILE A 497 -10.78 2.41 15.70
N ALA A 498 -11.90 2.21 15.00
CA ALA A 498 -13.22 2.55 15.52
C ALA A 498 -13.58 1.72 16.76
N ASP A 499 -13.25 0.43 16.78
CA ASP A 499 -13.47 -0.46 17.92
C ASP A 499 -12.64 -0.03 19.14
N LEU A 500 -11.40 0.41 18.92
CA LEU A 500 -10.48 0.83 19.99
C LEU A 500 -10.89 2.16 20.64
N VAL A 501 -11.26 3.15 19.83
CA VAL A 501 -11.55 4.49 20.34
C VAL A 501 -13.02 4.70 20.70
N GLY A 502 -13.91 3.90 20.15
CA GLY A 502 -15.36 4.05 20.28
C GLY A 502 -15.95 5.14 19.39
N SER A 503 -17.26 5.07 19.16
CA SER A 503 -18.01 5.96 18.26
C SER A 503 -17.93 7.44 18.59
N ASP A 504 -17.65 7.78 19.86
CA ASP A 504 -17.55 9.17 20.30
C ASP A 504 -16.22 9.84 19.91
N ASN A 505 -15.20 9.05 19.49
CA ASN A 505 -13.85 9.52 19.24
C ASN A 505 -13.38 9.30 17.80
N CYS A 506 -14.30 8.97 16.91
CA CYS A 506 -14.13 8.90 15.43
C CYS A 506 -15.47 9.20 14.76
N TYR A 507 -15.44 9.39 13.44
CA TYR A 507 -16.64 9.66 12.64
C TYR A 507 -16.75 8.62 11.53
N ILE A 508 -17.66 7.65 11.71
CA ILE A 508 -17.87 6.56 10.75
C ILE A 508 -19.06 6.87 9.87
N PHE A 509 -18.92 6.61 8.58
CA PHE A 509 -19.96 6.82 7.59
C PHE A 509 -19.94 5.71 6.51
N GLY A 510 -20.95 5.70 5.64
CA GLY A 510 -21.02 4.87 4.46
C GLY A 510 -21.44 3.43 4.72
N MET A 511 -21.46 2.66 3.65
CA MET A 511 -21.85 1.25 3.66
C MET A 511 -20.76 0.38 4.29
N ARG A 512 -21.19 -0.76 4.86
CA ARG A 512 -20.29 -1.82 5.33
C ARG A 512 -19.87 -2.74 4.17
N SER A 513 -18.80 -3.51 4.33
CA SER A 513 -18.30 -4.45 3.32
C SER A 513 -19.37 -5.39 2.76
N ASN A 514 -20.14 -6.03 3.64
CA ASN A 514 -21.19 -6.95 3.24
C ASN A 514 -22.34 -6.25 2.47
N GLU A 515 -22.64 -5.00 2.79
CA GLU A 515 -23.66 -4.21 2.08
C GLU A 515 -23.16 -3.82 0.69
N VAL A 516 -21.89 -3.46 0.56
CA VAL A 516 -21.25 -3.17 -0.73
C VAL A 516 -21.25 -4.40 -1.63
N GLU A 517 -20.83 -5.55 -1.09
CA GLU A 517 -20.81 -6.82 -1.83
C GLU A 517 -22.21 -7.24 -2.29
N ALA A 518 -23.21 -7.14 -1.39
CA ALA A 518 -24.60 -7.43 -1.73
C ALA A 518 -25.14 -6.49 -2.81
N LEU A 519 -24.77 -5.19 -2.76
CA LEU A 519 -25.20 -4.21 -3.75
C LEU A 519 -24.59 -4.49 -5.14
N TYR A 520 -23.31 -4.86 -5.19
CA TYR A 520 -22.68 -5.26 -6.45
C TYR A 520 -23.26 -6.55 -7.01
N ALA A 521 -23.49 -7.54 -6.16
CA ALA A 521 -24.09 -8.82 -6.58
C ALA A 521 -25.52 -8.65 -7.10
N ALA A 522 -26.31 -7.77 -6.50
CA ALA A 522 -27.67 -7.47 -6.92
C ALA A 522 -27.74 -6.71 -8.26
N GLY A 523 -26.70 -5.94 -8.62
CA GLY A 523 -26.65 -5.12 -9.83
C GLY A 523 -27.75 -4.04 -9.89
N THR A 524 -28.31 -3.64 -8.76
CA THR A 524 -29.49 -2.73 -8.68
C THR A 524 -29.12 -1.28 -8.42
N TYR A 525 -27.85 -0.96 -8.17
CA TYR A 525 -27.41 0.40 -7.90
C TYR A 525 -27.54 1.30 -9.14
N ARG A 526 -28.18 2.45 -8.95
CA ARG A 526 -28.32 3.49 -9.96
C ARG A 526 -27.92 4.84 -9.37
N SER A 527 -26.73 5.30 -9.72
CA SER A 527 -26.22 6.60 -9.28
C SER A 527 -27.06 7.78 -9.78
N LEU A 528 -27.73 7.62 -10.93
CA LEU A 528 -28.66 8.61 -11.50
C LEU A 528 -29.79 8.95 -10.52
N ASP A 529 -30.33 7.97 -9.78
CA ASP A 529 -31.41 8.21 -8.82
C ASP A 529 -30.96 9.17 -7.70
N ILE A 530 -29.68 9.08 -7.28
CA ILE A 530 -29.10 9.99 -6.28
C ILE A 530 -28.90 11.37 -6.87
N TYR A 531 -28.37 11.45 -8.10
CA TYR A 531 -28.22 12.71 -8.82
C TYR A 531 -29.56 13.44 -8.99
N GLU A 532 -30.63 12.74 -9.29
CA GLU A 532 -31.98 13.32 -9.47
C GLU A 532 -32.60 13.79 -8.15
N THR A 533 -32.35 13.08 -7.06
CA THR A 533 -33.00 13.34 -5.75
C THR A 533 -32.21 14.28 -4.83
N ASN A 534 -30.87 14.36 -4.96
CA ASN A 534 -30.04 15.23 -4.14
C ASN A 534 -29.70 16.54 -4.88
N ALA A 535 -30.42 17.61 -4.60
CA ALA A 535 -30.30 18.89 -5.30
C ALA A 535 -28.92 19.55 -5.12
N GLU A 536 -28.32 19.49 -3.92
CA GLU A 536 -27.00 20.09 -3.66
C GLU A 536 -25.90 19.34 -4.42
N LEU A 537 -25.93 18.01 -4.37
CA LEU A 537 -24.99 17.16 -5.08
C LEU A 537 -25.16 17.31 -6.60
N ARG A 538 -26.39 17.32 -7.10
CA ARG A 538 -26.68 17.58 -8.51
C ARG A 538 -26.07 18.89 -8.99
N ARG A 539 -26.24 19.98 -8.21
CA ARG A 539 -25.65 21.27 -8.54
C ARG A 539 -24.13 21.20 -8.59
N ALA A 540 -23.49 20.57 -7.59
CA ALA A 540 -22.05 20.39 -7.57
C ALA A 540 -21.54 19.60 -8.79
N LEU A 541 -22.25 18.53 -9.16
CA LEU A 541 -21.91 17.75 -10.35
C LEU A 541 -22.12 18.52 -11.66
N ASN A 542 -23.16 19.34 -11.77
CA ASN A 542 -23.40 20.16 -12.95
C ASN A 542 -22.27 21.19 -13.16
N MET A 543 -21.70 21.73 -12.09
CA MET A 543 -20.57 22.67 -12.19
C MET A 543 -19.33 22.07 -12.88
N MET A 544 -19.24 20.75 -13.01
CA MET A 544 -18.15 20.08 -13.73
C MET A 544 -18.22 20.26 -15.26
N PHE A 545 -19.39 20.66 -15.81
CA PHE A 545 -19.58 20.77 -17.27
C PHE A 545 -20.40 21.98 -17.74
N ASP A 546 -20.91 22.82 -16.82
CA ASP A 546 -21.74 23.98 -17.17
C ASP A 546 -20.95 25.30 -17.33
N GLY A 547 -19.64 25.26 -17.14
CA GLY A 547 -18.75 26.43 -17.22
C GLY A 547 -18.60 27.21 -15.92
N THR A 548 -19.28 26.83 -14.84
CA THR A 548 -19.17 27.53 -13.55
C THR A 548 -17.77 27.42 -12.95
N LEU A 549 -17.11 26.25 -13.05
CA LEU A 549 -15.74 26.04 -12.57
C LEU A 549 -14.70 26.53 -13.59
N THR A 550 -14.91 26.27 -14.86
CA THR A 550 -13.97 26.51 -15.96
C THR A 550 -14.67 27.17 -17.14
N PRO A 551 -14.92 28.49 -17.07
CA PRO A 551 -15.63 29.22 -18.15
C PRO A 551 -14.93 29.11 -19.51
N GLU A 552 -13.60 29.06 -19.52
CA GLU A 552 -12.76 28.91 -20.72
C GLU A 552 -12.84 27.51 -21.36
N ASN A 553 -13.20 26.49 -20.60
CA ASN A 553 -13.41 25.13 -21.07
C ASN A 553 -14.54 24.47 -20.27
N PRO A 554 -15.80 24.75 -20.55
CA PRO A 554 -16.94 24.27 -19.77
C PRO A 554 -16.98 22.76 -19.57
N LYS A 555 -16.48 22.00 -20.53
CA LYS A 555 -16.52 20.53 -20.53
C LYS A 555 -15.27 19.85 -19.97
N MET A 556 -14.42 20.61 -19.30
CA MET A 556 -13.11 20.10 -18.81
C MET A 556 -13.25 18.83 -17.96
N PHE A 557 -14.27 18.75 -17.11
CA PHE A 557 -14.52 17.63 -16.19
C PHE A 557 -15.79 16.84 -16.53
N GLU A 558 -16.33 16.99 -17.76
CA GLU A 558 -17.51 16.21 -18.21
C GLU A 558 -17.26 14.71 -18.09
N GLY A 559 -16.02 14.25 -18.31
CA GLY A 559 -15.64 12.85 -18.15
C GLY A 559 -15.83 12.31 -16.72
N LEU A 560 -15.44 13.10 -15.70
CA LEU A 560 -15.68 12.74 -14.28
C LEU A 560 -17.17 12.69 -13.97
N TYR A 561 -17.94 13.70 -14.42
CA TYR A 561 -19.39 13.75 -14.26
C TYR A 561 -20.05 12.51 -14.87
N ARG A 562 -19.71 12.19 -16.13
CA ARG A 562 -20.31 11.03 -16.83
C ARG A 562 -19.99 9.71 -16.13
N ALA A 563 -18.77 9.53 -15.67
CA ALA A 563 -18.38 8.31 -14.95
C ALA A 563 -19.17 8.11 -13.65
N LEU A 564 -19.54 9.20 -12.97
CA LEU A 564 -20.34 9.15 -11.76
C LEU A 564 -21.83 8.94 -12.02
N VAL A 565 -22.40 9.51 -13.08
CA VAL A 565 -23.86 9.59 -13.26
C VAL A 565 -24.38 8.59 -14.30
N PHE A 566 -23.68 8.39 -15.42
CA PHE A 566 -24.20 7.63 -16.58
C PHE A 566 -23.44 6.36 -16.93
N SER A 567 -22.24 6.19 -16.50
CA SER A 567 -21.28 5.17 -16.94
C SER A 567 -20.30 5.68 -17.99
N ASP A 568 -19.09 5.16 -17.90
CA ASP A 568 -18.03 5.32 -18.89
C ASP A 568 -17.75 3.92 -19.49
N ASN A 569 -17.70 3.82 -20.82
CA ASN A 569 -17.35 2.58 -21.52
C ASN A 569 -18.26 1.35 -21.27
N GLY A 570 -19.52 1.56 -20.94
CA GLY A 570 -20.50 0.47 -20.76
C GLY A 570 -20.39 -0.30 -19.43
N GLY A 571 -19.52 0.14 -18.52
CA GLY A 571 -19.43 -0.40 -17.17
C GLY A 571 -20.50 0.17 -16.23
N MET A 572 -20.43 -0.13 -14.95
CA MET A 572 -21.28 0.43 -13.89
C MET A 572 -20.94 1.93 -13.69
N ALA A 573 -21.95 2.78 -13.61
CA ALA A 573 -21.77 4.16 -13.17
C ALA A 573 -21.40 4.20 -11.69
N ASP A 574 -20.53 5.14 -11.32
CA ASP A 574 -20.04 5.29 -9.94
C ASP A 574 -19.57 3.97 -9.29
N PRO A 575 -18.60 3.28 -9.90
CA PRO A 575 -18.21 1.93 -9.47
C PRO A 575 -17.62 1.88 -8.06
N TYR A 576 -17.26 3.03 -7.49
CA TYR A 576 -16.75 3.13 -6.11
C TYR A 576 -17.73 3.79 -5.14
N LEU A 577 -19.02 3.88 -5.51
CA LEU A 577 -20.12 4.30 -4.64
C LEU A 577 -19.90 5.69 -4.01
N VAL A 578 -19.30 6.62 -4.75
CA VAL A 578 -19.05 8.00 -4.31
C VAL A 578 -20.36 8.72 -4.01
N LEU A 579 -21.34 8.63 -4.95
CA LEU A 579 -22.64 9.28 -4.78
C LEU A 579 -23.48 8.56 -3.72
N LYS A 580 -23.35 7.23 -3.61
CA LYS A 580 -24.10 6.43 -2.63
C LYS A 580 -23.79 6.83 -1.19
N ASP A 581 -22.52 7.01 -0.88
CA ASP A 581 -22.07 7.35 0.47
C ASP A 581 -22.02 8.86 0.74
N PHE A 582 -22.28 9.71 -0.27
CA PHE A 582 -22.16 11.17 -0.15
C PHE A 582 -22.98 11.76 0.99
N GLY A 583 -24.25 11.36 1.13
CA GLY A 583 -25.14 11.90 2.16
C GLY A 583 -24.65 11.57 3.58
N SER A 584 -24.23 10.33 3.82
CA SER A 584 -23.70 9.91 5.13
C SER A 584 -22.35 10.57 5.44
N TYR A 585 -21.48 10.75 4.44
CA TYR A 585 -20.24 11.49 4.58
C TYR A 585 -20.48 12.96 4.94
N GLN A 586 -21.41 13.64 4.25
CA GLN A 586 -21.80 15.01 4.54
C GLN A 586 -22.33 15.17 5.97
N GLN A 587 -23.12 14.21 6.45
CA GLN A 587 -23.60 14.20 7.82
C GLN A 587 -22.48 14.03 8.83
N ALA A 588 -21.56 13.09 8.60
CA ALA A 588 -20.39 12.87 9.45
C ALA A 588 -19.50 14.12 9.51
N GLN A 589 -19.26 14.79 8.39
CA GLN A 589 -18.53 16.04 8.30
C GLN A 589 -19.22 17.19 9.06
N SER A 590 -20.54 17.23 9.05
CA SER A 590 -21.29 18.24 9.81
C SER A 590 -21.16 18.04 11.32
N HIS A 591 -21.23 16.79 11.79
CA HIS A 591 -21.02 16.45 13.19
C HIS A 591 -19.58 16.74 13.64
N LEU A 592 -18.61 16.38 12.82
CA LEU A 592 -17.19 16.68 13.04
C LEU A 592 -16.95 18.18 13.18
N GLY A 593 -17.51 18.98 12.27
CA GLY A 593 -17.38 20.42 12.30
C GLY A 593 -18.02 21.07 13.54
N ALA A 594 -19.16 20.54 13.99
CA ALA A 594 -19.82 20.98 15.21
C ALA A 594 -19.00 20.64 16.47
N ASP A 595 -18.46 19.43 16.55
CA ASP A 595 -17.64 18.99 17.68
C ASP A 595 -16.31 19.77 17.76
N TYR A 596 -15.73 20.17 16.62
CA TYR A 596 -14.50 20.96 16.58
C TYR A 596 -14.64 22.35 17.21
N LEU A 597 -15.83 22.93 17.22
CA LEU A 597 -16.07 24.23 17.86
C LEU A 597 -15.91 24.16 19.40
N ASP A 598 -16.08 23.00 19.99
CA ASP A 598 -15.73 22.74 21.41
C ASP A 598 -14.30 22.17 21.49
N GLN A 599 -13.32 23.07 21.63
CA GLN A 599 -11.91 22.72 21.62
C GLN A 599 -11.48 21.79 22.76
N LYS A 600 -12.18 21.82 23.93
CA LYS A 600 -11.91 20.88 25.03
C LYS A 600 -12.37 19.48 24.67
N LYS A 601 -13.57 19.36 24.12
CA LYS A 601 -14.13 18.10 23.63
C LYS A 601 -13.25 17.53 22.51
N TRP A 602 -12.78 18.38 21.60
CA TRP A 602 -11.92 17.97 20.49
C TRP A 602 -10.57 17.43 20.99
N THR A 603 -9.88 18.18 21.82
CA THR A 603 -8.58 17.76 22.39
C THR A 603 -8.71 16.45 23.20
N ARG A 604 -9.83 16.27 23.92
CA ARG A 604 -10.13 15.01 24.59
C ARG A 604 -10.16 13.83 23.62
N LYS A 605 -10.82 13.98 22.45
CA LYS A 605 -10.83 12.94 21.39
C LYS A 605 -9.42 12.67 20.89
N GLU A 606 -8.62 13.69 20.65
CA GLU A 606 -7.22 13.56 20.21
C GLU A 606 -6.38 12.75 21.20
N ILE A 607 -6.50 13.03 22.50
CA ILE A 607 -5.79 12.31 23.57
C ILE A 607 -6.21 10.84 23.61
N ILE A 608 -7.49 10.53 23.49
CA ILE A 608 -8.01 9.15 23.45
C ILE A 608 -7.46 8.40 22.23
N ASN A 609 -7.39 9.06 21.06
CA ASN A 609 -6.80 8.45 19.86
C ASN A 609 -5.32 8.10 20.09
N VAL A 610 -4.52 9.00 20.68
CA VAL A 610 -3.13 8.69 21.03
C VAL A 610 -3.06 7.53 22.02
N ALA A 611 -3.85 7.59 23.10
CA ALA A 611 -3.86 6.57 24.15
C ALA A 611 -4.14 5.16 23.62
N LYS A 612 -5.04 5.05 22.65
CA LYS A 612 -5.47 3.77 22.05
C LYS A 612 -4.64 3.31 20.85
N SER A 613 -3.64 4.09 20.42
CA SER A 613 -2.84 3.77 19.23
C SER A 613 -1.76 2.71 19.44
N GLY A 614 -1.53 2.27 20.68
CA GLY A 614 -0.43 1.36 21.03
C GLY A 614 -0.42 0.04 20.29
N VAL A 615 -1.60 -0.50 19.99
CA VAL A 615 -1.78 -1.75 19.22
C VAL A 615 -1.20 -1.67 17.81
N PHE A 616 -1.09 -0.46 17.23
CA PHE A 616 -0.52 -0.27 15.89
C PHE A 616 1.01 -0.12 15.87
N SER A 617 1.68 -0.58 16.91
CA SER A 617 3.15 -0.69 16.94
C SER A 617 3.65 -1.74 15.94
N SER A 618 4.67 -1.38 15.15
CA SER A 618 5.40 -2.35 14.33
C SER A 618 6.04 -3.48 15.18
N ASP A 619 6.35 -3.20 16.44
CA ASP A 619 6.94 -4.21 17.36
C ASP A 619 5.93 -5.33 17.67
N ARG A 620 4.64 -4.98 17.85
CA ARG A 620 3.56 -5.96 17.97
C ARG A 620 3.42 -6.76 16.68
N THR A 621 3.37 -6.08 15.52
CA THR A 621 3.22 -6.74 14.22
C THR A 621 4.33 -7.76 13.97
N ILE A 622 5.59 -7.38 14.21
CA ILE A 622 6.73 -8.28 14.02
C ILE A 622 6.70 -9.45 15.01
N ARG A 623 6.27 -9.25 16.26
CA ARG A 623 6.06 -10.36 17.21
C ARG A 623 5.01 -11.33 16.70
N GLU A 624 3.87 -10.86 16.20
CA GLU A 624 2.84 -11.74 15.63
C GLU A 624 3.33 -12.50 14.41
N TYR A 625 4.09 -11.88 13.49
CA TYR A 625 4.75 -12.60 12.40
C TYR A 625 5.69 -13.69 12.93
N ASN A 626 6.47 -13.38 13.96
CA ASN A 626 7.38 -14.35 14.54
C ASN A 626 6.64 -15.50 15.21
N ASP A 627 5.64 -15.21 16.04
CA ASP A 627 4.92 -16.21 16.83
C ASP A 627 4.04 -17.11 15.95
N LEU A 628 3.47 -16.57 14.86
CA LEU A 628 2.53 -17.31 14.01
C LEU A 628 3.16 -17.93 12.75
N ILE A 629 4.26 -17.35 12.23
CA ILE A 629 4.79 -17.72 10.91
C ILE A 629 6.28 -18.06 10.92
N TRP A 630 7.13 -17.20 11.51
CA TRP A 630 8.59 -17.38 11.37
C TRP A 630 9.23 -18.27 12.44
N HIS A 631 8.72 -18.25 13.66
CA HIS A 631 9.22 -19.02 14.81
C HIS A 631 10.71 -18.84 15.09
N LEU A 632 11.23 -17.62 14.88
CA LEU A 632 12.62 -17.28 15.13
C LEU A 632 12.88 -17.06 16.62
N THR A 633 14.08 -17.38 17.07
CA THR A 633 14.53 -17.01 18.41
C THR A 633 15.09 -15.58 18.38
N PRO A 634 14.47 -14.61 19.08
CA PRO A 634 14.98 -13.23 19.12
C PRO A 634 16.41 -13.17 19.66
N LEU A 635 17.26 -12.34 19.01
CA LEU A 635 18.60 -12.06 19.51
C LEU A 635 18.50 -11.21 20.79
N THR A 636 19.00 -11.72 21.89
CA THR A 636 19.08 -10.98 23.15
C THR A 636 20.42 -10.27 23.29
N LYS A 637 20.44 -9.13 24.01
CA LYS A 637 21.70 -8.48 24.38
C LYS A 637 22.64 -9.53 25.02
N LYS A 638 23.85 -9.67 24.52
CA LYS A 638 24.92 -10.32 25.28
C LYS A 638 25.12 -9.47 26.54
N ARG A 639 24.77 -10.03 27.70
CA ARG A 639 25.04 -9.40 28.99
C ARG A 639 26.54 -9.34 29.25
#